data_ffacedc900370548f5c1982e1a7654c4
#
_entry.id   ffacedc900370548f5c1982e1a7654c4
#
_cell.length_a   1.000
_cell.length_b   1.000
_cell.length_c   1.000
_cell.angle_alpha   90.00
_cell.angle_beta   90.00
_cell.angle_gamma   90.00
#
_symmetry.space_group_name_H-M   'P 1'
#
loop_
_entity.id
_entity.type
_entity.pdbx_description
1 polymer ?
#
loop_
_entity_poly.entity_id
_entity_poly.type
_entity_poly.pdbx_seq_one_letter_code
_entity_poly.pdbx_strand_id
1 'polypeptide(L)'
;MKYLKFTTALVTIAFFSCSQNEAITTNSPDKNIKVDVTLSEKGALTYKITHKNSEVIKTSKLGFDLEGIPSLKENFEIINTTNSSFNETWQMPWGEQLDVVNNYNELKVELQETSALKRKLNIVFRVYNDGVGFRYEFPEQENLSEVLITEEHTEFNLTGDHKVWWIPGDWDIYEHLYNTTKLSEIDALQFANHENLAQTYIPNNAVNTPVTMKTESGLHISFHEASLVDYSGMTLQVDTENNALKSVLVGSENTSYKVKQTAPFNTPWRTIQIAENAGELIESNLIVNLNEPNKLGDVSWFKPTKYTGIWWEMHLGKSSWDMASGKHGATTENTKAFIDFSAKNNIGAVLVEGWNTGWEHWIGFEDREGVFDFVTPYPDYDLEEVVRYGKEKGVEIVMHHETSAATETYEKQQDTAYALMQSLGIHSVKTGYVGKILPKGEYHHGQYMVNHYNNTIIKAANYQVAINAHEPIKATGLRRTYPNTISREGLRGQEFNAWASDGGNPPEHLPIVAFTRMLAGPIDYTPGIFDIKFDKWKKDNQVNTTIAQQLALYVVIYSPVQMAADLIENYEGNPALQFINDVGVDWQETKVLNGEIGDFVTIARKERGSENWFVGGITDENARTIEIDFSFLDAETTYEAIIYEDGRDAHWDNNPTSLAIRKLEISNKSKETFKLAEGGGFAISLKRK
;
A
#
# COMPACT_ATOMS: atom_id res chain seq x y z
N MET A 1 -29.13 -20.32 -16.77
CA MET A 1 -28.69 -19.78 -18.08
C MET A 1 -28.55 -18.28 -17.89
N LYS A 2 -27.38 -17.81 -17.49
CA LYS A 2 -27.06 -16.37 -17.38
C LYS A 2 -26.39 -15.95 -18.68
N TYR A 3 -26.97 -14.98 -19.35
CA TYR A 3 -26.42 -14.44 -20.59
C TYR A 3 -25.19 -13.58 -20.29
N LEU A 4 -24.06 -14.03 -20.77
CA LEU A 4 -22.82 -13.24 -20.81
C LEU A 4 -22.95 -12.24 -21.97
N LYS A 5 -23.04 -10.97 -21.68
CA LYS A 5 -23.02 -9.92 -22.72
C LYS A 5 -21.56 -9.67 -23.10
N PHE A 6 -21.15 -10.20 -24.25
CA PHE A 6 -19.92 -9.80 -24.90
C PHE A 6 -20.11 -8.44 -25.53
N THR A 7 -19.38 -7.44 -25.06
CA THR A 7 -19.29 -6.13 -25.72
C THR A 7 -18.20 -6.22 -26.79
N THR A 8 -18.59 -6.12 -28.03
CA THR A 8 -17.68 -6.16 -29.18
C THR A 8 -16.88 -4.86 -29.24
N ALA A 9 -15.57 -4.93 -29.05
CA ALA A 9 -14.68 -3.81 -29.28
C ALA A 9 -14.59 -3.52 -30.79
N LEU A 10 -14.91 -2.29 -31.18
CA LEU A 10 -14.73 -1.82 -32.54
C LEU A 10 -13.29 -1.38 -32.70
N VAL A 11 -12.46 -2.19 -33.37
CA VAL A 11 -11.08 -1.85 -33.72
C VAL A 11 -11.08 -1.08 -35.02
N THR A 12 -10.73 0.18 -34.98
CA THR A 12 -10.51 1.00 -36.18
C THR A 12 -9.02 1.00 -36.51
N ILE A 13 -8.62 0.30 -37.55
CA ILE A 13 -7.26 0.29 -38.06
C ILE A 13 -7.12 1.45 -39.04
N ALA A 14 -6.41 2.49 -38.66
CA ALA A 14 -6.06 3.59 -39.54
C ALA A 14 -4.58 3.44 -39.96
N PHE A 15 -4.36 3.21 -41.26
CA PHE A 15 -3.01 3.26 -41.85
C PHE A 15 -2.67 4.73 -42.12
N PHE A 16 -1.74 5.29 -41.36
CA PHE A 16 -1.13 6.58 -41.63
C PHE A 16 0.34 6.37 -42.02
N SER A 17 0.69 6.85 -43.19
CA SER A 17 2.10 7.14 -43.52
C SER A 17 2.45 8.46 -42.85
N CYS A 18 3.07 8.40 -41.65
CA CYS A 18 3.45 9.60 -40.90
C CYS A 18 4.78 10.14 -41.37
N SER A 19 4.85 11.44 -41.59
CA SER A 19 6.11 12.21 -41.56
C SER A 19 6.66 12.15 -40.12
N GLN A 20 7.96 12.02 -39.93
CA GLN A 20 8.65 11.71 -38.65
C GLN A 20 8.46 12.73 -37.51
N ASN A 21 7.60 13.75 -37.63
CA ASN A 21 7.46 14.86 -36.68
C ASN A 21 6.04 15.12 -36.16
N GLU A 22 5.05 14.34 -36.51
CA GLU A 22 3.69 14.50 -35.92
C GLU A 22 3.54 13.70 -34.65
N ALA A 23 3.03 14.36 -33.57
CA ALA A 23 2.74 13.71 -32.32
C ALA A 23 1.56 12.74 -32.48
N ILE A 24 1.74 11.51 -31.99
CA ILE A 24 0.67 10.53 -31.88
C ILE A 24 -0.01 10.76 -30.54
N THR A 25 -1.31 10.97 -30.55
CA THR A 25 -2.05 11.49 -29.40
C THR A 25 -3.15 10.52 -28.95
N THR A 26 -3.30 10.41 -27.64
CA THR A 26 -4.51 9.85 -26.99
C THR A 26 -4.95 10.71 -25.81
N ASN A 27 -6.23 10.64 -25.43
CA ASN A 27 -6.81 11.44 -24.34
C ASN A 27 -7.55 10.55 -23.36
N SER A 28 -7.76 11.05 -22.12
CA SER A 28 -8.73 10.45 -21.21
C SER A 28 -10.17 10.45 -21.78
N PRO A 29 -11.07 9.60 -21.29
CA PRO A 29 -12.46 9.58 -21.72
C PRO A 29 -13.16 10.96 -21.61
N ASP A 30 -12.87 11.73 -20.55
CA ASP A 30 -13.37 13.09 -20.34
C ASP A 30 -12.59 14.17 -21.09
N LYS A 31 -11.47 13.81 -21.75
CA LYS A 31 -10.58 14.67 -22.52
C LYS A 31 -9.78 15.70 -21.71
N ASN A 32 -9.72 15.57 -20.40
CA ASN A 32 -8.94 16.47 -19.55
C ASN A 32 -7.45 16.13 -19.56
N ILE A 33 -7.10 14.83 -19.66
CA ILE A 33 -5.71 14.36 -19.71
C ILE A 33 -5.39 13.94 -21.14
N LYS A 34 -4.25 14.42 -21.66
CA LYS A 34 -3.76 14.12 -22.99
C LYS A 34 -2.32 13.64 -22.94
N VAL A 35 -2.01 12.57 -23.67
CA VAL A 35 -0.66 12.05 -23.89
C VAL A 35 -0.28 12.25 -25.34
N ASP A 36 0.84 12.90 -25.55
CA ASP A 36 1.49 13.05 -26.87
C ASP A 36 2.77 12.21 -26.89
N VAL A 37 2.92 11.34 -27.89
CA VAL A 37 4.09 10.48 -28.11
C VAL A 37 4.78 10.90 -29.40
N THR A 38 6.11 11.06 -29.35
CA THR A 38 6.92 11.49 -30.53
C THR A 38 8.25 10.73 -30.58
N LEU A 39 8.89 10.73 -31.74
CA LEU A 39 10.31 10.39 -31.88
C LEU A 39 11.13 11.65 -32.02
N SER A 40 12.26 11.71 -31.31
CA SER A 40 13.26 12.76 -31.53
C SER A 40 13.94 12.59 -32.90
N GLU A 41 14.73 13.58 -33.34
CA GLU A 41 15.54 13.49 -34.59
C GLU A 41 16.48 12.28 -34.64
N LYS A 42 16.90 11.79 -33.48
CA LYS A 42 17.72 10.57 -33.35
C LYS A 42 16.90 9.28 -33.21
N GLY A 43 15.58 9.38 -33.36
CA GLY A 43 14.68 8.23 -33.15
C GLY A 43 14.59 7.79 -31.71
N ALA A 44 14.80 8.66 -30.73
CA ALA A 44 14.50 8.35 -29.31
C ALA A 44 13.02 8.56 -29.04
N LEU A 45 12.39 7.57 -28.39
CA LEU A 45 11.00 7.67 -27.98
C LEU A 45 10.85 8.69 -26.86
N THR A 46 9.88 9.59 -26.99
CA THR A 46 9.54 10.59 -25.99
C THR A 46 8.04 10.71 -25.81
N TYR A 47 7.63 11.14 -24.63
CA TYR A 47 6.22 11.42 -24.32
C TYR A 47 6.07 12.73 -23.55
N LYS A 48 4.85 13.27 -23.59
CA LYS A 48 4.45 14.46 -22.84
C LYS A 48 3.01 14.29 -22.34
N ILE A 49 2.70 14.83 -21.16
CA ILE A 49 1.34 14.79 -20.60
C ILE A 49 0.87 16.20 -20.30
N THR A 50 -0.37 16.49 -20.69
CA THR A 50 -1.07 17.73 -20.37
C THR A 50 -2.39 17.43 -19.65
N HIS A 51 -2.77 18.31 -18.72
CA HIS A 51 -4.08 18.32 -18.05
C HIS A 51 -4.77 19.66 -18.32
N LYS A 52 -5.98 19.64 -18.90
CA LYS A 52 -6.74 20.84 -19.30
C LYS A 52 -5.89 21.85 -20.11
N ASN A 53 -5.09 21.32 -21.05
CA ASN A 53 -4.13 22.04 -21.91
C ASN A 53 -2.90 22.64 -21.21
N SER A 54 -2.73 22.43 -19.91
CA SER A 54 -1.50 22.79 -19.19
C SER A 54 -0.55 21.60 -19.11
N GLU A 55 0.75 21.83 -19.31
CA GLU A 55 1.73 20.75 -19.17
C GLU A 55 1.78 20.27 -17.71
N VAL A 56 1.84 18.94 -17.53
CA VAL A 56 2.07 18.25 -16.28
C VAL A 56 3.41 17.54 -16.29
N ILE A 57 3.67 16.80 -17.37
CA ILE A 57 4.96 16.20 -17.68
C ILE A 57 5.45 16.78 -18.99
N LYS A 58 6.61 17.41 -18.97
CA LYS A 58 7.32 17.90 -20.16
C LYS A 58 7.83 16.73 -20.98
N THR A 59 8.34 16.99 -22.16
CA THR A 59 8.94 15.97 -23.03
C THR A 59 9.98 15.15 -22.24
N SER A 60 9.71 13.88 -22.07
CA SER A 60 10.45 12.90 -21.27
C SER A 60 10.84 11.72 -22.13
N LYS A 61 12.06 11.21 -21.95
CA LYS A 61 12.63 10.10 -22.74
C LYS A 61 12.31 8.75 -22.10
N LEU A 62 12.36 7.73 -22.96
CA LEU A 62 12.10 6.34 -22.60
C LEU A 62 13.16 5.43 -23.24
N GLY A 63 13.50 4.31 -22.59
CA GLY A 63 14.45 3.34 -23.16
C GLY A 63 15.10 2.44 -22.11
N PHE A 64 16.05 1.62 -22.57
CA PHE A 64 16.73 0.62 -21.75
C PHE A 64 18.22 0.54 -22.05
N ASP A 65 19.01 0.26 -21.02
CA ASP A 65 20.33 -0.33 -21.16
C ASP A 65 20.24 -1.84 -20.92
N LEU A 66 20.90 -2.59 -21.79
CA LEU A 66 20.89 -4.04 -21.78
C LEU A 66 22.33 -4.57 -21.61
N GLU A 67 22.49 -5.69 -20.93
CA GLU A 67 23.79 -6.29 -20.71
C GLU A 67 24.37 -6.88 -22.00
N GLY A 68 25.61 -6.53 -22.31
CA GLY A 68 26.38 -7.12 -23.40
C GLY A 68 25.93 -6.78 -24.81
N ILE A 69 24.86 -5.99 -24.97
CA ILE A 69 24.32 -5.56 -26.27
C ILE A 69 23.99 -4.06 -26.27
N PRO A 70 23.90 -3.41 -27.45
CA PRO A 70 23.58 -1.99 -27.55
C PRO A 70 22.26 -1.64 -26.85
N SER A 71 22.20 -0.46 -26.22
CA SER A 71 21.01 0.11 -25.59
C SER A 71 19.82 0.18 -26.54
N LEU A 72 18.60 0.13 -25.99
CA LEU A 72 17.32 0.34 -26.68
C LEU A 72 16.78 1.73 -26.32
N LYS A 73 17.42 2.81 -26.80
CA LYS A 73 17.09 4.21 -26.45
C LYS A 73 16.87 5.11 -27.64
N GLU A 74 17.48 4.78 -28.79
CA GLU A 74 17.53 5.62 -29.98
C GLU A 74 17.38 4.75 -31.23
N ASN A 75 17.35 5.41 -32.40
CA ASN A 75 17.28 4.79 -33.72
C ASN A 75 15.97 4.01 -33.95
N PHE A 76 14.87 4.39 -33.32
CA PHE A 76 13.58 3.81 -33.60
C PHE A 76 12.87 4.48 -34.77
N GLU A 77 12.11 3.70 -35.50
CA GLU A 77 11.02 4.11 -36.36
C GLU A 77 9.69 3.54 -35.83
N ILE A 78 8.61 4.29 -36.03
CA ILE A 78 7.26 3.80 -35.66
C ILE A 78 6.75 2.98 -36.83
N ILE A 79 6.49 1.69 -36.59
CA ILE A 79 6.00 0.77 -37.59
C ILE A 79 4.49 0.62 -37.60
N ASN A 80 3.85 0.87 -36.46
CA ASN A 80 2.40 0.81 -36.31
C ASN A 80 1.93 1.60 -35.09
N THR A 81 0.66 2.04 -35.12
CA THR A 81 -0.05 2.63 -33.97
C THR A 81 -1.46 2.13 -33.89
N THR A 82 -1.95 1.84 -32.70
CA THR A 82 -3.31 1.38 -32.45
C THR A 82 -3.92 2.20 -31.32
N ASN A 83 -5.13 2.73 -31.57
CA ASN A 83 -5.95 3.35 -30.53
C ASN A 83 -7.15 2.45 -30.23
N SER A 84 -7.48 2.31 -28.95
CA SER A 84 -8.66 1.59 -28.49
C SER A 84 -9.28 2.27 -27.28
N SER A 85 -10.49 1.86 -26.91
CA SER A 85 -11.19 2.33 -25.70
C SER A 85 -11.74 1.15 -24.96
N PHE A 86 -11.76 1.24 -23.63
CA PHE A 86 -12.28 0.20 -22.77
C PHE A 86 -13.17 0.81 -21.68
N ASN A 87 -14.26 0.14 -21.35
CA ASN A 87 -15.14 0.57 -20.26
C ASN A 87 -15.85 -0.64 -19.66
N GLU A 88 -15.61 -0.88 -18.39
CA GLU A 88 -16.29 -1.88 -17.57
C GLU A 88 -16.51 -1.35 -16.15
N THR A 89 -17.47 -1.93 -15.43
CA THR A 89 -17.53 -1.85 -13.97
C THR A 89 -17.33 -3.25 -13.42
N TRP A 90 -16.37 -3.41 -12.55
CA TRP A 90 -16.09 -4.67 -11.85
C TRP A 90 -16.26 -4.50 -10.33
N GLN A 91 -16.40 -5.60 -9.61
CA GLN A 91 -16.60 -5.57 -8.16
C GLN A 91 -15.37 -6.09 -7.42
N MET A 92 -14.95 -5.34 -6.41
CA MET A 92 -13.95 -5.82 -5.48
C MET A 92 -14.56 -6.91 -4.60
N PRO A 93 -13.89 -8.06 -4.41
CA PRO A 93 -14.34 -9.06 -3.43
C PRO A 93 -14.43 -8.48 -2.02
N TRP A 94 -13.51 -7.61 -1.67
CA TRP A 94 -13.44 -6.75 -0.49
C TRP A 94 -12.64 -5.49 -0.86
N GLY A 95 -12.86 -4.39 -0.19
CA GLY A 95 -12.12 -3.17 -0.58
C GLY A 95 -12.64 -1.87 0.02
N GLU A 96 -12.08 -0.79 -0.49
CA GLU A 96 -12.47 0.58 -0.17
C GLU A 96 -13.83 0.93 -0.77
N GLN A 97 -14.26 0.15 -1.77
CA GLN A 97 -15.55 0.31 -2.45
C GLN A 97 -15.96 -1.02 -3.11
N LEU A 98 -17.22 -1.18 -3.41
CA LEU A 98 -17.72 -2.37 -4.10
C LEU A 98 -17.51 -2.28 -5.61
N ASP A 99 -18.05 -1.24 -6.22
CA ASP A 99 -18.06 -1.05 -7.68
C ASP A 99 -16.88 -0.18 -8.11
N VAL A 100 -16.09 -0.68 -9.04
CA VAL A 100 -14.91 0.00 -9.59
C VAL A 100 -15.11 0.20 -11.09
N VAL A 101 -15.08 1.46 -11.50
CA VAL A 101 -15.12 1.82 -12.93
C VAL A 101 -13.73 1.72 -13.52
N ASN A 102 -13.57 0.92 -14.57
CA ASN A 102 -12.35 0.79 -15.36
C ASN A 102 -12.62 1.33 -16.77
N ASN A 103 -12.39 2.63 -16.95
CA ASN A 103 -12.69 3.35 -18.17
C ASN A 103 -11.47 4.14 -18.66
N TYR A 104 -10.92 3.74 -19.80
CA TYR A 104 -9.71 4.36 -20.37
C TYR A 104 -9.71 4.34 -21.89
N ASN A 105 -8.89 5.21 -22.47
CA ASN A 105 -8.43 5.10 -23.86
C ASN A 105 -6.99 4.60 -23.85
N GLU A 106 -6.67 3.70 -24.79
CA GLU A 106 -5.36 3.08 -24.92
C GLU A 106 -4.72 3.47 -26.25
N LEU A 107 -3.45 3.84 -26.18
CA LEU A 107 -2.56 4.00 -27.33
C LEU A 107 -1.43 3.00 -27.24
N LYS A 108 -1.31 2.13 -28.24
CA LYS A 108 -0.14 1.28 -28.46
C LYS A 108 0.68 1.81 -29.63
N VAL A 109 1.98 2.00 -29.39
CA VAL A 109 2.96 2.40 -30.41
C VAL A 109 3.96 1.27 -30.56
N GLU A 110 4.06 0.72 -31.76
CA GLU A 110 4.99 -0.35 -32.10
C GLU A 110 6.22 0.25 -32.78
N LEU A 111 7.38 -0.05 -32.24
CA LEU A 111 8.66 0.49 -32.64
C LEU A 111 9.57 -0.59 -33.20
N GLN A 112 10.40 -0.23 -34.15
CA GLN A 112 11.50 -1.05 -34.66
C GLN A 112 12.76 -0.22 -34.77
N GLU A 113 13.92 -0.78 -34.38
CA GLU A 113 15.20 -0.13 -34.61
C GLU A 113 15.51 -0.06 -36.11
N THR A 114 16.04 1.07 -36.57
CA THR A 114 16.58 1.25 -37.91
C THR A 114 17.96 0.61 -38.07
N SER A 115 18.62 0.24 -36.96
CA SER A 115 19.92 -0.45 -36.93
C SER A 115 19.85 -1.84 -37.57
N ALA A 116 21.02 -2.45 -37.80
CA ALA A 116 21.11 -3.82 -38.35
C ALA A 116 20.45 -4.87 -37.43
N LEU A 117 20.29 -4.59 -36.11
CA LEU A 117 19.67 -5.51 -35.16
C LEU A 117 18.16 -5.59 -35.33
N LYS A 118 17.50 -4.55 -35.86
CA LYS A 118 16.05 -4.53 -36.14
C LYS A 118 15.20 -4.99 -34.95
N ARG A 119 15.64 -4.72 -33.71
CA ARG A 119 14.92 -5.08 -32.52
C ARG A 119 13.61 -4.29 -32.41
N LYS A 120 12.60 -4.92 -31.85
CA LYS A 120 11.26 -4.33 -31.67
C LYS A 120 11.02 -4.04 -30.19
N LEU A 121 10.30 -2.96 -29.95
CA LEU A 121 9.81 -2.55 -28.63
C LEU A 121 8.45 -1.89 -28.83
N ASN A 122 7.47 -2.23 -28.02
CA ASN A 122 6.20 -1.52 -28.01
C ASN A 122 6.08 -0.70 -26.72
N ILE A 123 5.33 0.40 -26.81
CA ILE A 123 4.88 1.12 -25.62
C ILE A 123 3.36 1.24 -25.65
N VAL A 124 2.74 1.02 -24.49
CA VAL A 124 1.30 1.12 -24.30
C VAL A 124 1.00 2.16 -23.26
N PHE A 125 0.17 3.14 -23.60
CA PHE A 125 -0.38 4.14 -22.69
C PHE A 125 -1.86 3.84 -22.47
N ARG A 126 -2.30 3.79 -21.19
CA ARG A 126 -3.72 3.83 -20.79
C ARG A 126 -3.97 5.15 -20.09
N VAL A 127 -4.89 5.92 -20.64
CA VAL A 127 -5.23 7.25 -20.13
C VAL A 127 -6.61 7.22 -19.52
N TYR A 128 -6.67 7.39 -18.21
CA TYR A 128 -7.86 7.44 -17.36
C TYR A 128 -8.21 8.90 -17.05
N ASN A 129 -9.37 9.14 -16.43
CA ASN A 129 -9.74 10.48 -15.97
C ASN A 129 -8.92 10.93 -14.74
N ASP A 130 -8.36 9.98 -13.98
CA ASP A 130 -7.60 10.17 -12.76
C ASP A 130 -6.08 9.96 -12.95
N GLY A 131 -5.61 9.76 -14.21
CA GLY A 131 -4.18 9.62 -14.46
C GLY A 131 -3.81 8.80 -15.69
N VAL A 132 -2.53 8.46 -15.75
CA VAL A 132 -1.92 7.73 -16.86
C VAL A 132 -1.11 6.54 -16.34
N GLY A 133 -1.33 5.37 -16.94
CA GLY A 133 -0.42 4.24 -16.83
C GLY A 133 0.25 3.96 -18.16
N PHE A 134 1.56 3.68 -18.17
CA PHE A 134 2.23 3.20 -19.37
C PHE A 134 3.21 2.08 -19.04
N ARG A 135 3.42 1.19 -20.00
CA ARG A 135 4.37 0.08 -19.88
C ARG A 135 5.03 -0.21 -21.21
N TYR A 136 6.14 -0.89 -21.15
CA TYR A 136 6.80 -1.43 -22.32
C TYR A 136 6.37 -2.89 -22.53
N GLU A 137 6.31 -3.28 -23.80
CA GLU A 137 6.09 -4.66 -24.21
C GLU A 137 7.23 -5.08 -25.14
N PHE A 138 7.92 -6.14 -24.78
CA PHE A 138 8.94 -6.78 -25.61
C PHE A 138 8.24 -7.92 -26.38
N PRO A 139 7.96 -7.73 -27.67
CA PRO A 139 7.28 -8.76 -28.45
C PRO A 139 8.22 -9.94 -28.73
N GLU A 140 7.63 -11.08 -29.11
CA GLU A 140 8.39 -12.22 -29.64
C GLU A 140 9.20 -11.80 -30.85
N GLN A 141 10.49 -12.07 -30.86
CA GLN A 141 11.43 -11.69 -31.93
C GLN A 141 12.71 -12.51 -31.87
N GLU A 142 13.28 -12.83 -33.04
CA GLU A 142 14.48 -13.66 -33.14
C GLU A 142 15.75 -12.92 -32.65
N ASN A 143 15.79 -11.58 -32.80
CA ASN A 143 16.98 -10.75 -32.53
C ASN A 143 17.11 -10.32 -31.07
N LEU A 144 16.15 -10.67 -30.20
CA LEU A 144 16.17 -10.35 -28.78
C LEU A 144 15.23 -11.32 -28.03
N SER A 145 15.68 -12.53 -27.77
CA SER A 145 14.91 -13.56 -27.05
C SER A 145 15.16 -13.49 -25.54
N GLU A 146 16.42 -13.43 -25.11
CA GLU A 146 16.79 -13.17 -23.71
C GLU A 146 17.07 -11.69 -23.51
N VAL A 147 16.50 -11.12 -22.48
CA VAL A 147 16.59 -9.68 -22.18
C VAL A 147 17.14 -9.50 -20.77
N LEU A 148 18.38 -8.99 -20.69
CA LEU A 148 19.05 -8.68 -19.43
C LEU A 148 19.07 -7.16 -19.28
N ILE A 149 18.16 -6.61 -18.47
CA ILE A 149 18.05 -5.15 -18.29
C ILE A 149 18.98 -4.73 -17.18
N THR A 150 19.91 -3.84 -17.48
CA THR A 150 20.80 -3.21 -16.50
C THR A 150 20.24 -1.91 -15.98
N GLU A 151 19.46 -1.17 -16.81
CA GLU A 151 18.75 0.04 -16.40
C GLU A 151 17.54 0.32 -17.30
N GLU A 152 16.47 0.82 -16.68
CA GLU A 152 15.31 1.39 -17.36
C GLU A 152 15.39 2.93 -17.32
N HIS A 153 15.39 3.56 -18.47
CA HIS A 153 15.48 5.01 -18.61
C HIS A 153 14.09 5.64 -18.81
N THR A 154 13.24 5.53 -17.82
CA THR A 154 11.95 6.23 -17.78
C THR A 154 12.12 7.57 -17.08
N GLU A 155 11.96 8.66 -17.81
CA GLU A 155 12.06 10.03 -17.29
C GLU A 155 10.67 10.62 -17.01
N PHE A 156 10.60 11.51 -16.00
CA PHE A 156 9.46 12.34 -15.67
C PHE A 156 9.96 13.78 -15.50
N ASN A 157 9.97 14.55 -16.57
CA ASN A 157 10.43 15.95 -16.56
C ASN A 157 9.29 16.85 -16.09
N LEU A 158 9.43 17.46 -14.92
CA LEU A 158 8.39 18.22 -14.24
C LEU A 158 8.35 19.68 -14.71
N THR A 159 7.22 20.33 -14.48
CA THR A 159 6.98 21.70 -14.94
C THR A 159 7.55 22.77 -14.02
N GLY A 160 7.94 22.40 -12.79
CA GLY A 160 8.49 23.35 -11.81
C GLY A 160 9.06 22.67 -10.58
N ASP A 161 9.48 23.48 -9.63
CA ASP A 161 10.03 23.08 -8.34
C ASP A 161 8.88 22.84 -7.34
N HIS A 162 8.23 21.68 -7.48
CA HIS A 162 7.02 21.36 -6.74
C HIS A 162 7.28 21.02 -5.26
N LYS A 163 6.28 21.20 -4.40
CA LYS A 163 6.29 20.69 -3.03
C LYS A 163 6.11 19.16 -3.07
N VAL A 164 6.99 18.42 -2.40
CA VAL A 164 7.08 16.96 -2.45
C VAL A 164 6.99 16.36 -1.05
N TRP A 165 6.23 15.29 -0.90
CA TRP A 165 6.22 14.40 0.26
C TRP A 165 6.90 13.09 -0.13
N TRP A 166 8.03 12.80 0.53
CA TRP A 166 8.92 11.73 0.09
C TRP A 166 9.61 11.01 1.25
N ILE A 167 9.99 9.77 1.01
CA ILE A 167 10.92 9.01 1.84
C ILE A 167 12.18 8.73 1.04
N PRO A 168 13.37 8.59 1.68
CA PRO A 168 14.62 8.29 0.99
C PRO A 168 14.51 6.96 0.24
N GLY A 169 15.20 6.88 -0.88
CA GLY A 169 15.29 5.64 -1.65
C GLY A 169 15.96 4.53 -0.86
N ASP A 170 15.26 3.43 -0.70
CA ASP A 170 15.72 2.24 0.02
C ASP A 170 15.36 1.00 -0.80
N TRP A 171 16.30 0.09 -0.97
CA TRP A 171 16.10 -1.14 -1.72
C TRP A 171 15.39 -2.24 -0.91
N ASP A 172 15.39 -2.09 0.42
CA ASP A 172 14.81 -3.07 1.32
C ASP A 172 13.45 -2.61 1.88
N ILE A 173 13.42 -1.67 2.82
CA ILE A 173 12.20 -1.32 3.55
C ILE A 173 11.69 0.09 3.25
N TYR A 174 10.43 0.34 3.63
CA TYR A 174 9.75 1.63 3.48
C TYR A 174 9.40 2.27 4.83
N GLU A 175 10.03 1.82 5.91
CA GLU A 175 9.75 2.24 7.29
C GLU A 175 10.49 3.52 7.65
N HIS A 176 10.30 4.55 6.84
CA HIS A 176 10.90 5.87 7.02
C HIS A 176 9.86 6.91 7.42
N LEU A 177 10.30 7.95 8.13
CA LEU A 177 9.51 9.18 8.25
C LEU A 177 9.50 9.93 6.91
N TYR A 178 8.37 10.53 6.61
CA TYR A 178 8.24 11.37 5.43
C TYR A 178 8.93 12.71 5.63
N ASN A 179 9.53 13.19 4.55
CA ASN A 179 10.08 14.54 4.43
C ASN A 179 9.16 15.38 3.55
N THR A 180 9.03 16.66 3.88
CA THR A 180 8.24 17.62 3.12
C THR A 180 9.16 18.76 2.68
N THR A 181 9.51 18.82 1.39
CA THR A 181 10.44 19.81 0.83
C THR A 181 9.99 20.24 -0.56
N LYS A 182 10.68 21.20 -1.13
CA LYS A 182 10.66 21.38 -2.59
C LYS A 182 11.48 20.28 -3.27
N LEU A 183 11.21 20.04 -4.55
CA LEU A 183 11.94 19.06 -5.34
C LEU A 183 13.45 19.37 -5.37
N SER A 184 13.81 20.64 -5.55
CA SER A 184 15.20 21.12 -5.57
C SER A 184 15.94 20.93 -4.23
N GLU A 185 15.22 20.74 -3.14
CA GLU A 185 15.75 20.59 -1.78
C GLU A 185 15.88 19.11 -1.35
N ILE A 186 15.48 18.16 -2.20
CA ILE A 186 15.58 16.74 -1.87
C ILE A 186 17.04 16.34 -1.78
N ASP A 187 17.46 15.90 -0.60
CA ASP A 187 18.76 15.29 -0.32
C ASP A 187 18.57 13.97 0.42
N ALA A 188 18.30 12.91 -0.35
CA ALA A 188 18.13 11.57 0.21
C ALA A 188 19.46 10.97 0.73
N LEU A 189 20.60 11.46 0.25
CA LEU A 189 21.94 10.95 0.62
C LEU A 189 22.29 11.29 2.07
N GLN A 190 21.67 12.30 2.69
CA GLN A 190 21.87 12.63 4.10
C GLN A 190 21.50 11.48 5.04
N PHE A 191 20.63 10.56 4.61
CA PHE A 191 20.19 9.39 5.37
C PHE A 191 21.11 8.17 5.21
N ALA A 192 22.03 8.16 4.24
CA ALA A 192 22.79 7.00 3.82
C ALA A 192 23.68 6.37 4.93
N ASN A 193 23.96 7.09 6.01
CA ASN A 193 24.75 6.61 7.13
C ASN A 193 23.92 6.27 8.39
N HIS A 194 22.61 6.20 8.26
CA HIS A 194 21.75 5.86 9.39
C HIS A 194 21.78 4.35 9.61
N GLU A 195 22.22 3.91 10.79
CA GLU A 195 22.26 2.49 11.12
C GLU A 195 20.84 1.98 11.45
N ASN A 196 20.33 1.07 10.64
CA ASN A 196 19.16 0.27 10.93
C ASN A 196 19.34 -1.15 10.37
N LEU A 197 18.74 -2.13 11.03
CA LEU A 197 18.89 -3.57 10.76
C LEU A 197 18.52 -3.99 9.34
N ALA A 198 17.54 -3.32 8.73
CA ALA A 198 16.94 -3.76 7.47
C ALA A 198 17.10 -2.74 6.33
N GLN A 199 17.62 -1.55 6.59
CA GLN A 199 17.71 -0.49 5.58
C GLN A 199 18.91 -0.65 4.67
N THR A 200 18.69 -0.44 3.35
CA THR A 200 19.77 -0.33 2.35
C THR A 200 19.49 0.87 1.46
N TYR A 201 20.01 2.03 1.88
CA TYR A 201 19.85 3.27 1.14
C TYR A 201 20.50 3.20 -0.25
N ILE A 202 19.80 3.74 -1.23
CA ILE A 202 20.28 3.82 -2.61
C ILE A 202 21.47 4.77 -2.68
N PRO A 203 22.55 4.43 -3.40
CA PRO A 203 23.76 5.26 -3.48
C PRO A 203 23.60 6.49 -4.40
N ASN A 204 22.37 6.89 -4.70
CA ASN A 204 21.98 8.03 -5.50
C ASN A 204 21.00 8.91 -4.73
N ASN A 205 20.87 10.19 -5.08
CA ASN A 205 19.79 11.02 -4.58
C ASN A 205 18.47 10.53 -5.17
N ALA A 206 17.77 9.65 -4.45
CA ALA A 206 16.58 8.95 -4.93
C ALA A 206 15.50 8.86 -3.85
N VAL A 207 14.26 8.69 -4.29
CA VAL A 207 13.08 8.55 -3.43
C VAL A 207 12.32 7.26 -3.77
N ASN A 208 11.65 6.68 -2.77
CA ASN A 208 10.76 5.55 -2.97
C ASN A 208 9.39 6.01 -3.51
N THR A 209 8.63 5.08 -4.05
CA THR A 209 7.28 5.31 -4.59
C THR A 209 6.22 4.57 -3.78
N PRO A 210 5.01 5.12 -3.57
CA PRO A 210 4.48 6.36 -4.15
C PRO A 210 5.18 7.62 -3.64
N VAL A 211 5.49 8.54 -4.54
CA VAL A 211 5.94 9.89 -4.19
C VAL A 211 4.91 10.90 -4.69
N THR A 212 4.47 11.77 -3.81
CA THR A 212 3.37 12.71 -4.10
C THR A 212 3.84 14.14 -4.09
N MET A 213 3.30 14.94 -5.01
CA MET A 213 3.67 16.34 -5.22
C MET A 213 2.44 17.23 -5.34
N LYS A 214 2.60 18.49 -4.95
CA LYS A 214 1.64 19.57 -5.22
C LYS A 214 2.32 20.63 -6.06
N THR A 215 1.76 20.94 -7.22
CA THR A 215 2.27 21.99 -8.10
C THR A 215 1.91 23.37 -7.58
N GLU A 216 2.57 24.43 -8.09
CA GLU A 216 2.21 25.81 -7.74
C GLU A 216 0.78 26.18 -8.18
N SER A 217 0.25 25.54 -9.21
CA SER A 217 -1.14 25.71 -9.64
C SER A 217 -2.16 24.96 -8.78
N GLY A 218 -1.72 24.18 -7.80
CA GLY A 218 -2.56 23.41 -6.89
C GLY A 218 -2.89 21.98 -7.37
N LEU A 219 -2.42 21.57 -8.53
CA LEU A 219 -2.59 20.19 -9.03
C LEU A 219 -1.77 19.21 -8.18
N HIS A 220 -2.34 18.08 -7.84
CA HIS A 220 -1.69 16.99 -7.12
C HIS A 220 -1.28 15.89 -8.09
N ILE A 221 -0.06 15.38 -7.94
CA ILE A 221 0.52 14.36 -8.81
C ILE A 221 1.15 13.30 -7.92
N SER A 222 0.90 12.00 -8.20
CA SER A 222 1.59 10.91 -7.52
C SER A 222 2.19 9.93 -8.52
N PHE A 223 3.47 9.60 -8.32
CA PHE A 223 4.22 8.65 -9.15
C PHE A 223 4.34 7.32 -8.42
N HIS A 224 4.01 6.26 -9.12
CA HIS A 224 4.11 4.89 -8.61
C HIS A 224 4.26 3.88 -9.75
N GLU A 225 4.10 2.61 -9.43
CA GLU A 225 4.02 1.52 -10.40
C GLU A 225 2.87 0.57 -10.07
N ALA A 226 2.35 -0.12 -11.08
CA ALA A 226 1.29 -1.11 -10.90
C ALA A 226 1.66 -2.44 -11.58
N SER A 227 1.12 -3.54 -11.05
CA SER A 227 1.34 -4.88 -11.58
C SER A 227 2.82 -5.30 -11.61
N LEU A 228 3.51 -5.16 -10.48
CA LEU A 228 4.90 -5.58 -10.32
C LEU A 228 4.98 -7.11 -10.25
N VAL A 229 5.26 -7.73 -11.39
CA VAL A 229 5.33 -9.19 -11.57
C VAL A 229 6.58 -9.53 -12.36
N ASP A 230 7.40 -10.44 -11.83
CA ASP A 230 8.63 -10.93 -12.42
C ASP A 230 9.53 -9.83 -13.01
N TYR A 231 9.68 -8.77 -12.25
CA TYR A 231 10.44 -7.57 -12.59
C TYR A 231 11.01 -6.95 -11.34
N SER A 232 11.96 -6.05 -11.45
CA SER A 232 12.52 -5.32 -10.32
C SER A 232 11.70 -4.07 -9.97
N GLY A 233 11.57 -3.76 -8.69
CA GLY A 233 10.90 -2.56 -8.22
C GLY A 233 11.59 -1.27 -8.70
N MET A 234 10.78 -0.25 -9.00
CA MET A 234 11.25 1.08 -9.41
C MET A 234 11.40 2.00 -8.21
N THR A 235 12.53 2.68 -8.11
CA THR A 235 12.73 3.90 -7.33
C THR A 235 12.94 5.08 -8.26
N LEU A 236 12.94 6.31 -7.78
CA LEU A 236 13.08 7.49 -8.61
C LEU A 236 14.28 8.33 -8.17
N GLN A 237 15.32 8.37 -9.01
CA GLN A 237 16.41 9.32 -8.85
C GLN A 237 15.89 10.73 -9.11
N VAL A 238 16.32 11.68 -8.28
CA VAL A 238 15.93 13.09 -8.35
C VAL A 238 17.04 13.91 -9.01
N ASP A 239 16.70 14.59 -10.08
CA ASP A 239 17.52 15.65 -10.69
C ASP A 239 17.01 17.00 -10.18
N THR A 240 17.64 17.49 -9.14
CA THR A 240 17.26 18.75 -8.46
C THR A 240 17.52 19.99 -9.31
N GLU A 241 18.47 19.92 -10.25
CA GLU A 241 18.82 21.06 -11.11
C GLU A 241 17.82 21.25 -12.25
N ASN A 242 17.31 20.13 -12.81
CA ASN A 242 16.42 20.15 -13.97
C ASN A 242 14.93 19.90 -13.62
N ASN A 243 14.60 19.74 -12.33
CA ASN A 243 13.26 19.39 -11.88
C ASN A 243 12.74 18.12 -12.57
N ALA A 244 13.49 17.03 -12.46
CA ALA A 244 13.15 15.79 -13.12
C ALA A 244 13.30 14.58 -12.18
N LEU A 245 12.53 13.54 -12.47
CA LEU A 245 12.68 12.23 -11.89
C LEU A 245 13.07 11.23 -12.97
N LYS A 246 13.85 10.22 -12.59
CA LYS A 246 14.23 9.13 -13.47
C LYS A 246 14.14 7.80 -12.73
N SER A 247 13.59 6.78 -13.38
CA SER A 247 13.56 5.43 -12.85
C SER A 247 14.97 4.92 -12.52
N VAL A 248 15.08 4.25 -11.38
CA VAL A 248 16.23 3.43 -10.97
C VAL A 248 15.67 2.12 -10.46
N LEU A 249 16.00 1.03 -11.15
CA LEU A 249 15.58 -0.30 -10.75
C LEU A 249 16.43 -0.82 -9.59
N VAL A 250 15.82 -1.60 -8.71
CA VAL A 250 16.53 -2.28 -7.63
C VAL A 250 17.31 -3.46 -8.20
N GLY A 251 18.59 -3.52 -7.93
CA GLY A 251 19.49 -4.57 -8.43
C GLY A 251 19.65 -5.73 -7.47
N SER A 252 20.70 -6.50 -7.71
CA SER A 252 21.24 -7.55 -6.83
C SER A 252 22.75 -7.44 -6.85
N GLU A 253 23.43 -7.80 -5.74
CA GLU A 253 24.88 -7.92 -5.73
C GLU A 253 25.36 -9.20 -6.43
N ASN A 254 24.44 -10.13 -6.68
CA ASN A 254 24.73 -11.45 -7.24
C ASN A 254 24.69 -11.47 -8.78
N THR A 255 24.19 -10.41 -9.41
CA THR A 255 24.05 -10.29 -10.87
C THR A 255 24.48 -8.91 -11.36
N SER A 256 24.91 -8.82 -12.63
CA SER A 256 25.22 -7.56 -13.30
C SER A 256 24.00 -6.88 -13.92
N TYR A 257 22.89 -7.60 -14.01
CA TYR A 257 21.60 -7.10 -14.47
C TYR A 257 20.63 -6.94 -13.30
N LYS A 258 19.63 -6.09 -13.48
CA LYS A 258 18.55 -5.86 -12.52
C LYS A 258 17.30 -6.68 -12.82
N VAL A 259 17.10 -7.02 -14.09
CA VAL A 259 15.97 -7.83 -14.57
C VAL A 259 16.45 -8.81 -15.64
N LYS A 260 16.04 -10.07 -15.49
CA LYS A 260 16.20 -11.10 -16.51
C LYS A 260 14.83 -11.59 -17.00
N GLN A 261 14.61 -11.50 -18.31
CA GLN A 261 13.37 -11.92 -18.92
C GLN A 261 13.59 -12.66 -20.25
N THR A 262 12.56 -13.36 -20.69
CA THR A 262 12.48 -13.97 -22.01
C THR A 262 11.31 -13.35 -22.77
N ALA A 263 11.56 -12.85 -23.98
CA ALA A 263 10.50 -12.30 -24.81
C ALA A 263 9.56 -13.44 -25.32
N PRO A 264 8.24 -13.21 -25.38
CA PRO A 264 7.55 -11.97 -25.10
C PRO A 264 7.28 -11.72 -23.62
N PHE A 265 7.41 -10.49 -23.15
CA PHE A 265 7.03 -10.08 -21.78
C PHE A 265 6.63 -8.60 -21.73
N ASN A 266 5.99 -8.20 -20.63
CA ASN A 266 5.62 -6.82 -20.33
C ASN A 266 6.29 -6.35 -19.06
N THR A 267 6.71 -5.09 -18.99
CA THR A 267 7.16 -4.46 -17.76
C THR A 267 5.96 -4.16 -16.86
N PRO A 268 6.16 -3.86 -15.56
CA PRO A 268 5.14 -3.21 -14.75
C PRO A 268 4.69 -1.89 -15.39
N TRP A 269 3.49 -1.43 -15.02
CA TRP A 269 3.01 -0.12 -15.42
C TRP A 269 3.71 0.97 -14.61
N ARG A 270 4.20 2.01 -15.26
CA ARG A 270 4.61 3.26 -14.64
C ARG A 270 3.37 4.14 -14.56
N THR A 271 3.08 4.68 -13.38
CA THR A 271 1.81 5.37 -13.12
C THR A 271 2.02 6.81 -12.69
N ILE A 272 1.14 7.67 -13.17
CA ILE A 272 1.06 9.09 -12.82
C ILE A 272 -0.39 9.37 -12.50
N GLN A 273 -0.75 9.45 -11.20
CA GLN A 273 -2.06 9.93 -10.78
C GLN A 273 -2.07 11.46 -10.88
N ILE A 274 -3.17 12.04 -11.35
CA ILE A 274 -3.34 13.48 -11.55
C ILE A 274 -4.70 13.88 -10.99
N ALA A 275 -4.70 14.81 -10.02
CA ALA A 275 -5.88 15.20 -9.28
C ALA A 275 -5.94 16.71 -9.04
N GLU A 276 -7.14 17.30 -9.04
CA GLU A 276 -7.34 18.73 -8.79
C GLU A 276 -7.31 19.06 -7.29
N ASN A 277 -7.62 18.09 -6.45
CA ASN A 277 -7.49 18.18 -5.00
C ASN A 277 -6.89 16.88 -4.43
N ALA A 278 -6.40 16.94 -3.20
CA ALA A 278 -5.72 15.82 -2.57
C ALA A 278 -6.64 14.59 -2.40
N GLY A 279 -7.93 14.80 -2.12
CA GLY A 279 -8.90 13.72 -1.90
C GLY A 279 -9.08 12.80 -3.11
N GLU A 280 -9.07 13.37 -4.32
CA GLU A 280 -9.19 12.61 -5.57
C GLU A 280 -8.02 11.61 -5.77
N LEU A 281 -6.85 11.82 -5.15
CA LEU A 281 -5.77 10.83 -5.16
C LEU A 281 -6.17 9.55 -4.41
N ILE A 282 -6.83 9.69 -3.25
CA ILE A 282 -7.27 8.56 -2.43
C ILE A 282 -8.42 7.81 -3.12
N GLU A 283 -9.30 8.53 -3.82
CA GLU A 283 -10.45 7.96 -4.53
C GLU A 283 -10.08 7.32 -5.89
N SER A 284 -8.85 7.54 -6.35
CA SER A 284 -8.35 7.00 -7.62
C SER A 284 -8.29 5.47 -7.61
N ASN A 285 -8.73 4.88 -8.73
CA ASN A 285 -8.66 3.44 -8.97
C ASN A 285 -7.57 3.05 -9.99
N LEU A 286 -6.71 3.97 -10.39
CA LEU A 286 -5.70 3.76 -11.43
C LEU A 286 -4.86 2.51 -11.15
N ILE A 287 -4.32 2.38 -9.93
CA ILE A 287 -3.38 1.32 -9.58
C ILE A 287 -4.03 -0.07 -9.69
N VAL A 288 -5.26 -0.26 -9.17
CA VAL A 288 -5.94 -1.55 -9.26
C VAL A 288 -6.45 -1.83 -10.68
N ASN A 289 -6.88 -0.83 -11.42
CA ASN A 289 -7.36 -0.97 -12.79
C ASN A 289 -6.27 -1.39 -13.79
N LEU A 290 -5.01 -1.10 -13.51
CA LEU A 290 -3.86 -1.51 -14.32
C LEU A 290 -3.41 -2.96 -14.04
N ASN A 291 -4.07 -3.67 -13.13
CA ASN A 291 -3.82 -5.09 -12.85
C ASN A 291 -4.84 -5.98 -13.57
N GLU A 292 -4.45 -7.24 -13.79
CA GLU A 292 -5.30 -8.24 -14.40
C GLU A 292 -6.52 -8.57 -13.52
N PRO A 293 -7.63 -9.01 -14.11
CA PRO A 293 -8.79 -9.49 -13.35
C PRO A 293 -8.44 -10.62 -12.38
N ASN A 294 -9.30 -10.83 -11.38
CA ASN A 294 -9.19 -11.88 -10.38
C ASN A 294 -8.98 -13.26 -11.02
N LYS A 295 -7.85 -13.91 -10.70
CA LYS A 295 -7.45 -15.24 -11.17
C LYS A 295 -7.84 -16.36 -10.20
N LEU A 296 -8.26 -16.03 -8.97
CA LEU A 296 -8.60 -17.03 -7.95
C LEU A 296 -10.07 -17.45 -7.99
N GLY A 297 -10.92 -16.66 -8.66
CA GLY A 297 -12.36 -16.92 -8.67
C GLY A 297 -13.00 -16.59 -7.32
N ASP A 298 -13.63 -17.57 -6.68
CA ASP A 298 -14.26 -17.40 -5.37
C ASP A 298 -13.21 -17.31 -4.25
N VAL A 299 -13.23 -16.21 -3.50
CA VAL A 299 -12.37 -15.95 -2.33
C VAL A 299 -13.18 -15.75 -1.04
N SER A 300 -14.42 -16.21 -1.02
CA SER A 300 -15.34 -16.09 0.13
C SER A 300 -14.87 -16.84 1.40
N TRP A 301 -13.83 -17.66 1.27
CA TRP A 301 -13.14 -18.30 2.38
C TRP A 301 -12.33 -17.31 3.24
N PHE A 302 -11.97 -16.14 2.74
CA PHE A 302 -11.45 -15.01 3.52
C PHE A 302 -12.54 -13.96 3.72
N LYS A 303 -12.64 -13.43 4.94
CA LYS A 303 -13.56 -12.34 5.30
C LYS A 303 -12.79 -11.20 5.96
N PRO A 304 -12.97 -9.96 5.49
CA PRO A 304 -12.47 -8.79 6.21
C PRO A 304 -12.94 -8.79 7.66
N THR A 305 -12.03 -8.51 8.58
CA THR A 305 -12.34 -8.54 10.01
C THR A 305 -11.44 -7.63 10.83
N LYS A 306 -11.87 -7.29 12.04
CA LYS A 306 -10.99 -6.74 13.07
C LYS A 306 -10.30 -7.90 13.79
N TYR A 307 -9.11 -7.64 14.33
CA TYR A 307 -8.38 -8.63 15.12
C TYR A 307 -7.69 -7.98 16.33
N THR A 308 -7.48 -8.74 17.38
CA THR A 308 -6.55 -8.42 18.46
C THR A 308 -5.28 -9.24 18.30
N GLY A 309 -4.23 -8.96 19.07
CA GLY A 309 -3.01 -9.75 18.93
C GLY A 309 -2.11 -9.74 20.14
N ILE A 310 -1.47 -10.89 20.36
CA ILE A 310 -0.30 -11.02 21.21
C ILE A 310 0.86 -10.46 20.38
N TRP A 311 1.11 -9.17 20.51
CA TRP A 311 2.05 -8.39 19.71
C TRP A 311 2.52 -7.14 20.48
N TRP A 312 1.63 -6.23 20.86
CA TRP A 312 1.99 -4.97 21.52
C TRP A 312 2.71 -5.18 22.84
N GLU A 313 2.31 -6.22 23.60
CA GLU A 313 2.95 -6.57 24.85
C GLU A 313 4.45 -6.92 24.71
N MET A 314 4.89 -7.42 23.52
CA MET A 314 6.30 -7.66 23.22
C MET A 314 7.03 -6.35 22.96
N HIS A 315 6.48 -5.46 22.18
CA HIS A 315 7.07 -4.13 21.92
C HIS A 315 7.19 -3.30 23.20
N LEU A 316 6.25 -3.43 24.11
CA LEU A 316 6.31 -2.83 25.45
C LEU A 316 7.33 -3.53 26.38
N GLY A 317 7.79 -4.74 26.06
CA GLY A 317 8.65 -5.55 26.92
C GLY A 317 7.92 -6.17 28.12
N LYS A 318 6.57 -6.19 28.10
CA LYS A 318 5.74 -6.93 29.07
C LYS A 318 5.94 -8.43 28.91
N SER A 319 5.99 -8.91 27.69
CA SER A 319 6.29 -10.30 27.30
C SER A 319 7.34 -10.38 26.21
N SER A 320 7.69 -11.58 25.80
CA SER A 320 8.67 -11.88 24.75
C SER A 320 8.07 -12.82 23.70
N TRP A 321 8.68 -12.81 22.50
CA TRP A 321 8.35 -13.78 21.45
C TRP A 321 8.89 -15.19 21.76
N ASP A 322 10.02 -15.29 22.46
CA ASP A 322 10.67 -16.53 22.81
C ASP A 322 10.27 -17.06 24.19
N MET A 323 10.39 -18.36 24.34
CA MET A 323 10.10 -19.04 25.62
C MET A 323 11.31 -19.00 26.59
N ALA A 324 12.53 -18.93 26.08
CA ALA A 324 13.75 -19.03 26.90
C ALA A 324 13.92 -17.83 27.84
N SER A 325 13.39 -16.67 27.50
CA SER A 325 13.42 -15.47 28.35
C SER A 325 12.57 -15.58 29.62
N GLY A 326 11.67 -16.57 29.71
CA GLY A 326 10.77 -16.77 30.84
C GLY A 326 9.62 -15.77 30.93
N LYS A 327 9.35 -15.03 29.83
CA LYS A 327 8.25 -14.06 29.71
C LYS A 327 7.36 -14.35 28.49
N HIS A 328 7.33 -15.57 28.01
CA HIS A 328 6.67 -15.92 26.78
C HIS A 328 5.21 -15.44 26.74
N GLY A 329 4.87 -14.62 25.73
CA GLY A 329 3.52 -14.07 25.55
C GLY A 329 2.58 -15.03 24.84
N ALA A 330 3.07 -15.79 23.88
CA ALA A 330 2.27 -16.70 23.04
C ALA A 330 1.96 -18.02 23.76
N THR A 331 1.28 -17.96 24.91
CA THR A 331 0.83 -19.14 25.61
C THR A 331 -0.62 -19.48 25.29
N THR A 332 -1.01 -20.73 25.46
CA THR A 332 -2.41 -21.18 25.30
C THR A 332 -3.36 -20.37 26.19
N GLU A 333 -2.98 -20.09 27.44
CA GLU A 333 -3.79 -19.36 28.40
C GLU A 333 -3.99 -17.91 27.97
N ASN A 334 -2.91 -17.20 27.61
CA ASN A 334 -2.98 -15.81 27.16
C ASN A 334 -3.80 -15.70 25.86
N THR A 335 -3.60 -16.62 24.92
CA THR A 335 -4.37 -16.64 23.66
C THR A 335 -5.87 -16.82 23.91
N LYS A 336 -6.28 -17.68 24.85
CA LYS A 336 -7.68 -17.83 25.24
C LYS A 336 -8.27 -16.55 25.84
N ALA A 337 -7.49 -15.80 26.62
CA ALA A 337 -7.93 -14.51 27.16
C ALA A 337 -8.20 -13.50 26.02
N PHE A 338 -7.33 -13.44 25.00
CA PHE A 338 -7.54 -12.62 23.80
C PHE A 338 -8.76 -13.09 22.99
N ILE A 339 -8.97 -14.40 22.86
CA ILE A 339 -10.17 -14.97 22.20
C ILE A 339 -11.44 -14.56 22.94
N ASP A 340 -11.48 -14.68 24.26
CA ASP A 340 -12.65 -14.30 25.07
C ASP A 340 -12.96 -12.81 24.98
N PHE A 341 -11.92 -11.97 25.00
CA PHE A 341 -12.07 -10.53 24.80
C PHE A 341 -12.61 -10.21 23.39
N SER A 342 -12.05 -10.82 22.35
CA SER A 342 -12.45 -10.63 20.97
C SER A 342 -13.89 -11.04 20.71
N ALA A 343 -14.30 -12.20 21.21
CA ALA A 343 -15.67 -12.69 21.11
C ALA A 343 -16.69 -11.75 21.78
N LYS A 344 -16.33 -11.17 22.93
CA LYS A 344 -17.18 -10.23 23.67
C LYS A 344 -17.35 -8.89 22.92
N ASN A 345 -16.38 -8.49 22.11
CA ASN A 345 -16.27 -7.16 21.53
C ASN A 345 -16.44 -7.12 20.00
N ASN A 346 -17.09 -8.11 19.41
CA ASN A 346 -17.34 -8.18 17.96
C ASN A 346 -16.04 -8.04 17.13
N ILE A 347 -14.96 -8.66 17.62
CA ILE A 347 -13.66 -8.74 16.95
C ILE A 347 -13.49 -10.18 16.48
N GLY A 348 -13.33 -10.38 15.17
CA GLY A 348 -13.47 -11.71 14.56
C GLY A 348 -12.23 -12.58 14.59
N ALA A 349 -11.05 -12.04 14.98
CA ALA A 349 -9.80 -12.80 14.91
C ALA A 349 -8.78 -12.42 16.00
N VAL A 350 -7.83 -13.33 16.26
CA VAL A 350 -6.69 -13.12 17.14
C VAL A 350 -5.40 -13.52 16.43
N LEU A 351 -4.44 -12.59 16.36
CA LEU A 351 -3.06 -12.84 15.94
C LEU A 351 -2.24 -13.33 17.12
N VAL A 352 -1.38 -14.33 16.90
CA VAL A 352 -0.44 -14.80 17.92
C VAL A 352 0.97 -14.82 17.34
N GLU A 353 1.78 -13.83 17.69
CA GLU A 353 3.21 -13.83 17.39
C GLU A 353 3.97 -14.63 18.45
N GLY A 354 5.06 -15.27 18.06
CA GLY A 354 5.86 -16.07 18.98
C GLY A 354 5.31 -17.48 19.24
N TRP A 355 4.30 -17.94 18.50
CA TRP A 355 3.66 -19.24 18.73
C TRP A 355 4.57 -20.44 18.39
N ASN A 356 5.46 -20.30 17.42
CA ASN A 356 6.33 -21.34 16.88
C ASN A 356 7.79 -21.17 17.32
N THR A 357 8.58 -22.23 17.20
CA THR A 357 9.99 -22.24 17.62
C THR A 357 10.89 -21.46 16.66
N GLY A 358 11.98 -20.87 17.20
CA GLY A 358 13.00 -20.14 16.44
C GLY A 358 13.34 -18.75 16.96
N TRP A 359 12.50 -18.17 17.80
CA TRP A 359 12.60 -16.78 18.23
C TRP A 359 13.81 -16.45 19.12
N GLU A 360 14.51 -17.45 19.61
CA GLU A 360 15.76 -17.27 20.36
C GLU A 360 16.94 -16.84 19.47
N HIS A 361 16.82 -16.98 18.13
CA HIS A 361 17.92 -16.76 17.20
C HIS A 361 17.47 -16.10 15.89
N TRP A 362 16.90 -14.89 15.94
CA TRP A 362 16.37 -14.21 14.75
C TRP A 362 16.95 -12.82 14.48
N ILE A 363 16.73 -11.84 15.33
CA ILE A 363 17.24 -10.47 15.16
C ILE A 363 18.72 -10.41 15.54
N GLY A 364 19.57 -9.79 14.69
CA GLY A 364 20.97 -9.52 14.94
C GLY A 364 21.92 -10.68 14.65
N PHE A 365 21.41 -11.82 14.17
CA PHE A 365 22.24 -12.95 13.74
C PHE A 365 22.39 -12.97 12.22
N GLU A 366 23.56 -13.41 11.72
CA GLU A 366 23.76 -13.58 10.27
C GLU A 366 23.33 -14.96 9.76
N ASP A 367 23.38 -15.98 10.62
CA ASP A 367 23.07 -17.39 10.33
C ASP A 367 21.60 -17.71 10.66
N ARG A 368 20.66 -17.07 9.95
CA ARG A 368 19.22 -17.21 10.18
C ARG A 368 18.55 -18.31 9.35
N GLU A 369 19.27 -18.95 8.43
CA GLU A 369 18.73 -20.06 7.65
C GLU A 369 18.43 -21.29 8.54
N GLY A 370 17.24 -21.87 8.40
CA GLY A 370 16.81 -23.05 9.15
C GLY A 370 16.41 -22.79 10.61
N VAL A 371 16.31 -21.53 11.02
CA VAL A 371 16.00 -21.15 12.41
C VAL A 371 14.52 -21.35 12.72
N PHE A 372 13.63 -20.77 11.91
CA PHE A 372 12.20 -20.89 12.14
C PHE A 372 11.60 -22.19 11.61
N ASP A 373 10.71 -22.79 12.42
CA ASP A 373 9.88 -23.92 12.06
C ASP A 373 8.40 -23.47 12.05
N PHE A 374 7.75 -23.50 10.91
CA PHE A 374 6.40 -22.99 10.72
C PHE A 374 5.29 -24.02 11.00
N VAL A 375 5.62 -25.13 11.64
CA VAL A 375 4.64 -26.18 12.02
C VAL A 375 4.78 -26.63 13.47
N THR A 376 5.87 -26.29 14.14
CA THR A 376 6.16 -26.73 15.52
C THR A 376 5.91 -25.60 16.51
N PRO A 377 4.83 -25.66 17.31
CA PRO A 377 4.58 -24.69 18.37
C PRO A 377 5.57 -24.85 19.53
N TYR A 378 5.72 -23.78 20.32
CA TYR A 378 6.37 -23.90 21.62
C TYR A 378 5.59 -24.82 22.55
N PRO A 379 6.23 -25.50 23.54
CA PRO A 379 5.58 -26.47 24.43
C PRO A 379 4.42 -25.93 25.28
N ASP A 380 4.36 -24.62 25.51
CA ASP A 380 3.31 -23.94 26.25
C ASP A 380 2.20 -23.36 25.36
N TYR A 381 2.27 -23.62 24.03
CA TYR A 381 1.26 -23.23 23.06
C TYR A 381 0.61 -24.44 22.39
N ASP A 382 -0.61 -24.74 22.75
CA ASP A 382 -1.41 -25.81 22.12
C ASP A 382 -2.22 -25.24 20.95
N LEU A 383 -1.66 -25.32 19.75
CA LEU A 383 -2.25 -24.77 18.51
C LEU A 383 -3.65 -25.37 18.22
N GLU A 384 -3.81 -26.70 18.39
CA GLU A 384 -5.09 -27.35 18.11
C GLU A 384 -6.16 -26.87 19.11
N GLU A 385 -5.81 -26.74 20.38
CA GLU A 385 -6.71 -26.29 21.44
C GLU A 385 -7.13 -24.82 21.26
N VAL A 386 -6.21 -23.90 20.89
CA VAL A 386 -6.58 -22.49 20.69
C VAL A 386 -7.48 -22.33 19.47
N VAL A 387 -7.22 -23.08 18.39
CA VAL A 387 -8.08 -23.09 17.19
C VAL A 387 -9.47 -23.63 17.52
N ARG A 388 -9.54 -24.75 18.25
CA ARG A 388 -10.81 -25.33 18.70
C ARG A 388 -11.60 -24.33 19.55
N TYR A 389 -10.93 -23.71 20.52
CA TYR A 389 -11.53 -22.74 21.43
C TYR A 389 -12.02 -21.50 20.69
N GLY A 390 -11.19 -20.96 19.77
CA GLY A 390 -11.59 -19.84 18.92
C GLY A 390 -12.84 -20.14 18.10
N LYS A 391 -12.91 -21.30 17.45
CA LYS A 391 -14.10 -21.75 16.72
C LYS A 391 -15.35 -21.82 17.58
N GLU A 392 -15.25 -22.32 18.82
CA GLU A 392 -16.36 -22.35 19.77
C GLU A 392 -16.86 -20.96 20.15
N LYS A 393 -16.00 -19.98 20.14
CA LYS A 393 -16.30 -18.57 20.45
C LYS A 393 -16.64 -17.73 19.23
N GLY A 394 -16.49 -18.28 18.01
CA GLY A 394 -16.68 -17.55 16.76
C GLY A 394 -15.54 -16.57 16.43
N VAL A 395 -14.33 -16.87 16.90
CA VAL A 395 -13.11 -16.08 16.69
C VAL A 395 -12.08 -16.93 15.93
N GLU A 396 -11.54 -16.41 14.85
CA GLU A 396 -10.52 -17.07 14.03
C GLU A 396 -9.11 -16.82 14.61
N ILE A 397 -8.17 -17.72 14.31
CA ILE A 397 -6.75 -17.51 14.58
C ILE A 397 -6.09 -16.98 13.31
N VAL A 398 -5.33 -15.92 13.43
CA VAL A 398 -4.38 -15.44 12.41
C VAL A 398 -3.02 -16.00 12.76
N MET A 399 -2.47 -16.80 11.85
CA MET A 399 -1.10 -17.33 12.03
C MET A 399 -0.07 -16.22 11.85
N HIS A 400 1.11 -16.41 12.42
CA HIS A 400 2.27 -15.57 12.21
C HIS A 400 3.44 -16.41 11.66
N HIS A 401 4.02 -16.00 10.55
CA HIS A 401 5.20 -16.60 9.95
C HIS A 401 6.29 -15.53 9.83
N GLU A 402 7.06 -15.31 10.91
CA GLU A 402 8.29 -14.53 10.83
C GLU A 402 9.38 -15.36 10.15
N THR A 403 9.90 -14.84 9.05
CA THR A 403 10.91 -15.54 8.25
C THR A 403 12.34 -15.14 8.62
N SER A 404 12.50 -14.04 9.36
CA SER A 404 13.80 -13.38 9.58
C SER A 404 14.55 -13.13 8.27
N ALA A 405 13.79 -12.81 7.21
CA ALA A 405 14.27 -12.61 5.85
C ALA A 405 15.04 -13.81 5.22
N ALA A 406 14.95 -15.01 5.82
CA ALA A 406 15.54 -16.26 5.30
C ALA A 406 14.54 -16.93 4.33
N THR A 407 14.50 -16.42 3.10
CA THR A 407 13.47 -16.76 2.12
C THR A 407 13.48 -18.22 1.70
N GLU A 408 14.66 -18.81 1.49
CA GLU A 408 14.78 -20.23 1.11
C GLU A 408 14.29 -21.16 2.22
N THR A 409 14.50 -20.80 3.49
CA THR A 409 13.97 -21.54 4.65
C THR A 409 12.45 -21.55 4.63
N TYR A 410 11.84 -20.40 4.34
CA TYR A 410 10.40 -20.28 4.26
C TYR A 410 9.83 -21.04 3.06
N GLU A 411 10.41 -20.89 1.87
CA GLU A 411 9.95 -21.58 0.65
C GLU A 411 9.94 -23.11 0.78
N LYS A 412 10.94 -23.68 1.46
CA LYS A 412 11.04 -25.12 1.72
C LYS A 412 9.91 -25.63 2.63
N GLN A 413 9.35 -24.78 3.49
CA GLN A 413 8.33 -25.15 4.49
C GLN A 413 6.91 -24.72 4.10
N GLN A 414 6.72 -23.82 3.14
CA GLN A 414 5.42 -23.22 2.80
C GLN A 414 4.32 -24.25 2.57
N ASP A 415 4.59 -25.30 1.79
CA ASP A 415 3.57 -26.31 1.49
C ASP A 415 3.10 -27.04 2.75
N THR A 416 4.02 -27.38 3.66
CA THR A 416 3.69 -28.05 4.93
C THR A 416 2.98 -27.08 5.89
N ALA A 417 3.44 -25.84 5.98
CA ALA A 417 2.86 -24.81 6.83
C ALA A 417 1.42 -24.45 6.39
N TYR A 418 1.21 -24.24 5.08
CA TYR A 418 -0.13 -23.95 4.56
C TYR A 418 -1.07 -25.14 4.62
N ALA A 419 -0.57 -26.37 4.44
CA ALA A 419 -1.36 -27.59 4.62
C ALA A 419 -1.81 -27.74 6.09
N LEU A 420 -0.95 -27.41 7.06
CA LEU A 420 -1.33 -27.37 8.46
C LEU A 420 -2.45 -26.35 8.70
N MET A 421 -2.30 -25.12 8.20
CA MET A 421 -3.32 -24.07 8.32
C MET A 421 -4.65 -24.53 7.71
N GLN A 422 -4.63 -25.07 6.50
CA GLN A 422 -5.83 -25.59 5.82
C GLN A 422 -6.49 -26.70 6.62
N SER A 423 -5.73 -27.64 7.18
CA SER A 423 -6.26 -28.74 8.00
C SER A 423 -6.96 -28.25 9.28
N LEU A 424 -6.47 -27.15 9.84
CA LEU A 424 -7.02 -26.48 11.00
C LEU A 424 -8.14 -25.49 10.65
N GLY A 425 -8.35 -25.20 9.34
CA GLY A 425 -9.30 -24.18 8.90
C GLY A 425 -8.90 -22.78 9.28
N ILE A 426 -7.62 -22.46 9.19
CA ILE A 426 -7.05 -21.14 9.37
C ILE A 426 -6.83 -20.53 7.97
N HIS A 427 -7.41 -19.36 7.71
CA HIS A 427 -7.45 -18.76 6.38
C HIS A 427 -6.63 -17.47 6.25
N SER A 428 -5.87 -17.09 7.28
CA SER A 428 -5.11 -15.84 7.26
C SER A 428 -3.78 -16.00 7.99
N VAL A 429 -2.73 -15.41 7.42
CA VAL A 429 -1.38 -15.37 7.99
C VAL A 429 -0.79 -13.98 7.88
N LYS A 430 -0.18 -13.48 8.95
CA LYS A 430 0.75 -12.37 8.94
C LYS A 430 2.15 -12.94 8.66
N THR A 431 2.82 -12.46 7.61
CA THR A 431 4.22 -12.83 7.33
C THR A 431 5.14 -11.69 7.71
N GLY A 432 6.32 -11.98 8.27
CA GLY A 432 7.38 -11.03 8.57
C GLY A 432 8.67 -11.35 7.83
N TYR A 433 9.44 -10.32 7.48
CA TYR A 433 10.74 -10.44 6.80
C TYR A 433 11.78 -9.50 7.46
N VAL A 434 11.85 -9.55 8.78
CA VAL A 434 12.75 -8.68 9.55
C VAL A 434 14.20 -8.96 9.20
N GLY A 435 14.94 -7.90 8.85
CA GLY A 435 16.36 -7.95 8.54
C GLY A 435 16.67 -7.94 7.05
N LYS A 436 17.97 -8.05 6.75
CA LYS A 436 18.43 -8.10 5.35
C LYS A 436 18.18 -9.48 4.76
N ILE A 437 17.82 -9.49 3.47
CA ILE A 437 17.47 -10.72 2.77
C ILE A 437 18.58 -11.75 2.78
N LEU A 438 18.20 -12.99 3.00
CA LEU A 438 18.98 -14.18 2.67
C LEU A 438 18.28 -14.90 1.48
N PRO A 439 19.02 -15.18 0.38
CA PRO A 439 20.49 -15.14 0.24
C PRO A 439 21.05 -13.73 0.21
N LYS A 440 22.26 -13.58 0.78
CA LYS A 440 22.97 -12.30 0.88
C LYS A 440 23.21 -11.68 -0.50
N GLY A 441 23.02 -10.37 -0.58
CA GLY A 441 23.16 -9.60 -1.83
C GLY A 441 21.85 -9.44 -2.62
N GLU A 442 20.77 -10.07 -2.17
CA GLU A 442 19.42 -9.78 -2.64
C GLU A 442 18.76 -8.69 -1.77
N TYR A 443 17.81 -7.96 -2.35
CA TYR A 443 17.08 -6.88 -1.70
C TYR A 443 15.57 -7.08 -1.83
N HIS A 444 14.78 -6.59 -0.86
CA HIS A 444 13.32 -6.75 -0.82
C HIS A 444 12.62 -6.34 -2.13
N HIS A 445 13.14 -5.33 -2.82
CA HIS A 445 12.52 -4.83 -4.06
C HIS A 445 13.23 -5.29 -5.34
N GLY A 446 14.25 -6.18 -5.25
CA GLY A 446 14.88 -6.83 -6.41
C GLY A 446 13.96 -7.88 -7.05
N GLN A 447 14.24 -8.28 -8.31
CA GLN A 447 13.43 -9.27 -9.04
C GLN A 447 13.31 -10.60 -8.29
N TYR A 448 14.36 -11.05 -7.60
CA TYR A 448 14.35 -12.27 -6.79
C TYR A 448 13.23 -12.22 -5.73
N MET A 449 13.17 -11.16 -4.94
CA MET A 449 12.17 -11.01 -3.88
C MET A 449 10.78 -10.70 -4.42
N VAL A 450 10.65 -9.95 -5.50
CA VAL A 450 9.36 -9.77 -6.19
C VAL A 450 8.77 -11.13 -6.57
N ASN A 451 9.59 -12.02 -7.11
CA ASN A 451 9.17 -13.39 -7.45
C ASN A 451 8.84 -14.21 -6.21
N HIS A 452 9.65 -14.11 -5.15
CA HIS A 452 9.37 -14.76 -3.87
C HIS A 452 7.99 -14.37 -3.32
N TYR A 453 7.70 -13.07 -3.18
CA TYR A 453 6.42 -12.58 -2.66
C TYR A 453 5.24 -13.01 -3.54
N ASN A 454 5.36 -12.89 -4.86
CA ASN A 454 4.29 -13.28 -5.78
C ASN A 454 4.03 -14.79 -5.74
N ASN A 455 5.08 -15.62 -5.71
CA ASN A 455 4.97 -17.07 -5.59
C ASN A 455 4.35 -17.48 -4.25
N THR A 456 4.72 -16.81 -3.17
CA THR A 456 4.15 -17.01 -1.83
C THR A 456 2.64 -16.76 -1.84
N ILE A 457 2.17 -15.67 -2.44
CA ILE A 457 0.75 -15.33 -2.57
C ILE A 457 0.00 -16.41 -3.38
N ILE A 458 0.55 -16.80 -4.53
CA ILE A 458 -0.05 -17.81 -5.42
C ILE A 458 -0.11 -19.16 -4.72
N LYS A 459 0.96 -19.56 -4.05
CA LYS A 459 1.02 -20.81 -3.31
C LYS A 459 0.00 -20.81 -2.15
N ALA A 460 -0.04 -19.77 -1.35
CA ALA A 460 -0.99 -19.62 -0.24
C ALA A 460 -2.45 -19.71 -0.71
N ALA A 461 -2.78 -19.15 -1.87
CA ALA A 461 -4.12 -19.23 -2.46
C ALA A 461 -4.56 -20.67 -2.73
N ASN A 462 -3.64 -21.58 -3.11
CA ASN A 462 -3.96 -22.99 -3.33
C ASN A 462 -4.43 -23.70 -2.05
N TYR A 463 -4.08 -23.16 -0.88
CA TYR A 463 -4.48 -23.65 0.44
C TYR A 463 -5.57 -22.79 1.08
N GLN A 464 -6.14 -21.84 0.34
CA GLN A 464 -7.14 -20.89 0.84
C GLN A 464 -6.60 -20.06 2.02
N VAL A 465 -5.37 -19.55 1.88
CA VAL A 465 -4.72 -18.69 2.86
C VAL A 465 -4.51 -17.30 2.29
N ALA A 466 -4.95 -16.29 3.04
CA ALA A 466 -4.75 -14.87 2.76
C ALA A 466 -3.52 -14.33 3.50
N ILE A 467 -2.79 -13.42 2.87
CA ILE A 467 -1.52 -12.91 3.37
C ILE A 467 -1.62 -11.43 3.71
N ASN A 468 -1.27 -11.11 4.96
CA ASN A 468 -0.93 -9.78 5.44
C ASN A 468 0.59 -9.72 5.63
N ALA A 469 1.30 -8.96 4.79
CA ALA A 469 2.75 -8.98 4.75
C ALA A 469 3.37 -7.78 5.51
N HIS A 470 4.29 -8.06 6.43
CA HIS A 470 5.15 -7.08 7.10
C HIS A 470 6.57 -7.12 6.51
N GLU A 471 7.31 -6.02 6.60
CA GLU A 471 8.53 -5.72 5.84
C GLU A 471 8.39 -6.11 4.35
N PRO A 472 7.29 -5.71 3.70
CA PRO A 472 6.92 -6.20 2.38
C PRO A 472 7.60 -5.43 1.26
N ILE A 473 7.57 -6.00 0.06
CA ILE A 473 7.67 -5.17 -1.15
C ILE A 473 6.46 -4.21 -1.21
N LYS A 474 6.64 -3.06 -1.86
CA LYS A 474 5.53 -2.11 -2.07
C LYS A 474 4.31 -2.77 -2.71
N ALA A 475 3.12 -2.33 -2.33
CA ALA A 475 1.89 -2.75 -2.98
C ALA A 475 1.79 -2.11 -4.38
N THR A 476 1.29 -2.86 -5.36
CA THR A 476 1.15 -2.42 -6.76
C THR A 476 -0.19 -2.83 -7.40
N GLY A 477 -1.23 -2.97 -6.55
CA GLY A 477 -2.59 -3.31 -6.98
C GLY A 477 -2.83 -4.78 -7.29
N LEU A 478 -1.88 -5.68 -7.01
CA LEU A 478 -2.02 -7.13 -7.25
C LEU A 478 -3.21 -7.77 -6.54
N ARG A 479 -3.79 -7.11 -5.52
CA ARG A 479 -5.02 -7.55 -4.84
C ARG A 479 -6.23 -7.67 -5.77
N ARG A 480 -6.23 -7.02 -6.96
CA ARG A 480 -7.23 -7.27 -8.00
C ARG A 480 -7.06 -8.66 -8.60
N THR A 481 -5.83 -9.04 -8.91
CA THR A 481 -5.49 -10.32 -9.57
C THR A 481 -5.49 -11.48 -8.59
N TYR A 482 -4.95 -11.25 -7.39
CA TYR A 482 -4.83 -12.20 -6.29
C TYR A 482 -5.43 -11.61 -5.01
N PRO A 483 -6.76 -11.67 -4.84
CA PRO A 483 -7.43 -11.07 -3.68
C PRO A 483 -7.05 -11.64 -2.31
N ASN A 484 -6.28 -12.72 -2.26
CA ASN A 484 -5.68 -13.21 -1.01
C ASN A 484 -4.47 -12.38 -0.54
N THR A 485 -4.05 -11.36 -1.30
CA THR A 485 -3.12 -10.33 -0.84
C THR A 485 -3.94 -9.26 -0.12
N ILE A 486 -4.10 -9.38 1.21
CA ILE A 486 -5.09 -8.60 1.94
C ILE A 486 -4.58 -7.26 2.44
N SER A 487 -3.39 -7.22 3.04
CA SER A 487 -2.78 -5.99 3.53
C SER A 487 -1.27 -6.09 3.50
N ARG A 488 -0.61 -4.96 3.63
CA ARG A 488 0.84 -4.86 3.76
C ARG A 488 1.18 -3.70 4.70
N GLU A 489 2.20 -3.86 5.52
CA GLU A 489 2.76 -2.75 6.26
C GLU A 489 3.41 -1.73 5.30
N GLY A 490 4.69 -1.84 5.02
CA GLY A 490 5.42 -1.02 4.05
C GLY A 490 5.41 0.48 4.38
N LEU A 491 5.48 0.82 5.67
CA LEU A 491 5.64 2.15 6.21
C LEU A 491 6.19 2.05 7.62
N ARG A 492 6.62 3.18 8.19
CA ARG A 492 6.95 3.26 9.62
C ARG A 492 5.65 3.13 10.44
N GLY A 493 5.45 1.93 11.02
CA GLY A 493 4.22 1.51 11.70
C GLY A 493 4.07 2.00 13.14
N GLN A 494 2.98 1.58 13.80
CA GLN A 494 2.67 1.96 15.18
C GLN A 494 3.72 1.50 16.18
N GLU A 495 4.40 0.39 15.93
CA GLU A 495 5.41 -0.20 16.82
C GLU A 495 6.60 0.74 17.09
N PHE A 496 6.95 1.59 16.13
CA PHE A 496 8.02 2.59 16.31
C PHE A 496 7.73 3.54 17.48
N ASN A 497 6.48 3.76 17.82
CA ASN A 497 6.09 4.54 18.99
C ASN A 497 6.50 3.88 20.31
N ALA A 498 6.74 2.57 20.34
CA ALA A 498 7.15 1.86 21.55
C ALA A 498 8.66 1.83 21.78
N TRP A 499 9.49 1.98 20.73
CA TRP A 499 10.92 1.72 20.86
C TRP A 499 11.84 2.65 20.07
N ALA A 500 11.33 3.46 19.15
CA ALA A 500 12.17 4.35 18.38
C ALA A 500 12.80 5.44 19.26
N SER A 501 14.10 5.63 19.10
CA SER A 501 14.89 6.60 19.90
C SER A 501 14.70 8.05 19.46
N ASP A 502 14.07 8.27 18.32
CA ASP A 502 13.77 9.59 17.75
C ASP A 502 12.41 10.16 18.17
N GLY A 503 11.69 9.50 19.09
CA GLY A 503 10.39 9.93 19.61
C GLY A 503 9.18 9.30 18.90
N GLY A 504 9.40 8.33 18.01
CA GLY A 504 8.31 7.62 17.31
C GLY A 504 7.75 8.39 16.11
N ASN A 505 6.50 8.12 15.76
CA ASN A 505 5.84 8.74 14.62
C ASN A 505 5.27 10.12 15.01
N PRO A 506 5.68 11.24 14.38
CA PRO A 506 5.12 12.55 14.68
C PRO A 506 3.64 12.64 14.23
N PRO A 507 2.86 13.59 14.78
CA PRO A 507 1.44 13.71 14.43
C PRO A 507 1.16 13.90 12.94
N GLU A 508 2.03 14.56 12.17
CA GLU A 508 1.91 14.77 10.72
C GLU A 508 2.08 13.48 9.89
N HIS A 509 2.66 12.41 10.48
CA HIS A 509 3.00 11.19 9.75
C HIS A 509 1.80 10.56 9.03
N LEU A 510 0.70 10.33 9.73
CA LEU A 510 -0.48 9.68 9.15
C LEU A 510 -1.26 10.58 8.18
N PRO A 511 -1.41 11.91 8.40
CA PRO A 511 -1.88 12.84 7.38
C PRO A 511 -1.05 12.84 6.07
N ILE A 512 0.25 12.51 6.12
CA ILE A 512 1.06 12.31 4.91
C ILE A 512 0.82 10.92 4.32
N VAL A 513 0.84 9.88 5.15
CA VAL A 513 0.66 8.48 4.72
C VAL A 513 -0.64 8.27 3.93
N ALA A 514 -1.72 8.93 4.32
CA ALA A 514 -3.02 8.85 3.64
C ALA A 514 -2.96 9.27 2.16
N PHE A 515 -2.05 10.17 1.80
CA PHE A 515 -1.89 10.70 0.43
C PHE A 515 -0.60 10.25 -0.26
N THR A 516 0.10 9.30 0.32
CA THR A 516 1.34 8.74 -0.22
C THR A 516 1.27 7.21 -0.20
N ARG A 517 1.76 6.54 0.84
CA ARG A 517 1.78 5.08 0.96
C ARG A 517 0.41 4.43 0.75
N MET A 518 -0.68 5.01 1.26
CA MET A 518 -2.02 4.45 1.13
C MET A 518 -2.53 4.41 -0.32
N LEU A 519 -2.01 5.26 -1.22
CA LEU A 519 -2.36 5.25 -2.64
C LEU A 519 -1.97 3.94 -3.34
N ALA A 520 -0.98 3.22 -2.80
CA ALA A 520 -0.56 1.91 -3.30
C ALA A 520 -1.51 0.77 -2.89
N GLY A 521 -2.28 0.93 -1.82
CA GLY A 521 -3.24 -0.07 -1.33
C GLY A 521 -3.29 -0.19 0.21
N PRO A 522 -4.02 -1.19 0.72
CA PRO A 522 -4.27 -1.40 2.14
C PRO A 522 -3.02 -1.40 3.02
N ILE A 523 -3.18 -0.91 4.25
CA ILE A 523 -2.08 -0.77 5.21
C ILE A 523 -2.44 -1.45 6.53
N ASP A 524 -1.58 -2.35 7.00
CA ASP A 524 -1.65 -2.86 8.37
C ASP A 524 -0.84 -1.95 9.32
N TYR A 525 -1.48 -0.86 9.78
CA TYR A 525 -0.86 0.13 10.66
C TYR A 525 -0.96 -0.23 12.15
N THR A 526 -1.86 -1.13 12.52
CA THR A 526 -2.10 -1.57 13.90
C THR A 526 -2.58 -0.45 14.84
N PRO A 527 -3.73 0.22 14.55
CA PRO A 527 -4.26 1.32 15.35
C PRO A 527 -4.92 0.84 16.65
N GLY A 528 -5.40 1.79 17.45
CA GLY A 528 -6.28 1.51 18.58
C GLY A 528 -5.59 1.48 19.94
N ILE A 529 -4.40 2.02 20.08
CA ILE A 529 -3.72 2.15 21.37
C ILE A 529 -4.47 3.19 22.24
N PHE A 530 -4.96 2.80 23.40
CA PHE A 530 -5.66 3.66 24.37
C PHE A 530 -4.77 4.07 25.54
N ASP A 531 -3.84 3.21 25.95
CA ASP A 531 -2.78 3.59 26.88
C ASP A 531 -1.67 4.34 26.12
N ILE A 532 -2.01 5.57 25.69
CA ILE A 532 -1.19 6.40 24.80
C ILE A 532 0.24 6.61 25.32
N LYS A 533 0.39 6.79 26.63
CA LYS A 533 1.68 7.09 27.24
C LYS A 533 2.42 5.85 27.72
N PHE A 534 1.75 4.77 27.96
CA PHE A 534 2.27 3.49 28.46
C PHE A 534 3.50 3.63 29.41
N ASP A 535 3.52 4.65 30.27
CA ASP A 535 4.58 4.99 31.22
C ASP A 535 5.03 3.85 32.14
N LYS A 536 4.13 2.88 32.35
CA LYS A 536 4.42 1.67 33.11
C LYS A 536 5.51 0.83 32.46
N TRP A 537 5.60 0.88 31.14
CA TRP A 537 6.46 0.01 30.33
C TRP A 537 7.66 0.76 29.74
N LYS A 538 7.42 1.93 29.16
CA LYS A 538 8.44 2.77 28.51
C LYS A 538 8.27 4.21 29.02
N LYS A 539 9.38 4.87 29.38
CA LYS A 539 9.34 6.21 29.96
C LYS A 539 9.57 7.33 28.93
N ASP A 540 10.26 6.98 27.84
CA ASP A 540 10.73 7.97 26.86
C ASP A 540 9.98 7.83 25.52
N ASN A 541 8.95 7.00 25.47
CA ASN A 541 8.17 6.72 24.30
C ASN A 541 6.67 6.89 24.58
N GLN A 542 5.91 7.28 23.57
CA GLN A 542 4.45 7.35 23.59
C GLN A 542 3.89 7.27 22.16
N VAL A 543 2.60 7.06 22.02
CA VAL A 543 1.89 7.29 20.75
C VAL A 543 1.58 8.78 20.62
N ASN A 544 2.07 9.42 19.57
CA ASN A 544 1.93 10.88 19.41
C ASN A 544 0.58 11.29 18.80
N THR A 545 -0.51 10.80 19.38
CA THR A 545 -1.89 11.11 18.97
C THR A 545 -2.81 11.22 20.17
N THR A 546 -4.02 11.75 19.99
CA THR A 546 -5.11 11.55 20.96
C THR A 546 -5.82 10.21 20.75
N ILE A 547 -6.63 9.76 21.74
CA ILE A 547 -7.52 8.60 21.58
C ILE A 547 -8.52 8.83 20.43
N ALA A 548 -9.05 10.03 20.28
CA ALA A 548 -9.98 10.34 19.20
C ALA A 548 -9.34 10.12 17.81
N GLN A 549 -8.07 10.47 17.65
CA GLN A 549 -7.32 10.17 16.44
C GLN A 549 -7.12 8.66 16.26
N GLN A 550 -6.76 7.90 17.32
CA GLN A 550 -6.64 6.44 17.23
C GLN A 550 -7.94 5.78 16.75
N LEU A 551 -9.10 6.26 17.18
CA LEU A 551 -10.38 5.78 16.66
C LEU A 551 -10.59 6.16 15.19
N ALA A 552 -10.26 7.40 14.80
CA ALA A 552 -10.41 7.87 13.43
C ALA A 552 -9.60 7.05 12.42
N LEU A 553 -8.45 6.48 12.84
CA LEU A 553 -7.58 5.68 11.98
C LEU A 553 -8.28 4.44 11.40
N TYR A 554 -9.27 3.86 12.08
CA TYR A 554 -10.05 2.73 11.53
C TYR A 554 -10.82 3.10 10.26
N VAL A 555 -11.09 4.39 10.05
CA VAL A 555 -11.76 4.90 8.85
C VAL A 555 -10.76 5.50 7.88
N VAL A 556 -9.78 6.27 8.37
CA VAL A 556 -8.83 7.00 7.53
C VAL A 556 -7.84 6.06 6.88
N ILE A 557 -7.16 5.21 7.66
CA ILE A 557 -6.18 4.27 7.13
C ILE A 557 -6.88 2.95 6.79
N TYR A 558 -7.00 2.68 5.50
CA TYR A 558 -7.72 1.50 5.04
C TYR A 558 -6.91 0.21 5.23
N SER A 559 -7.56 -0.77 5.83
CA SER A 559 -7.17 -2.19 5.81
C SER A 559 -8.42 -3.07 5.89
N PRO A 560 -8.50 -4.19 5.17
CA PRO A 560 -9.56 -5.18 5.37
C PRO A 560 -9.36 -5.99 6.66
N VAL A 561 -8.19 -5.87 7.27
CA VAL A 561 -7.85 -6.42 8.58
C VAL A 561 -7.35 -5.27 9.46
N GLN A 562 -8.17 -4.83 10.42
CA GLN A 562 -7.84 -3.73 11.33
C GLN A 562 -7.57 -4.26 12.72
N MET A 563 -6.42 -3.93 13.28
CA MET A 563 -6.04 -4.39 14.61
C MET A 563 -6.65 -3.50 15.70
N ALA A 564 -7.15 -4.11 16.77
CA ALA A 564 -7.31 -3.47 18.06
C ALA A 564 -6.04 -3.80 18.85
N ALA A 565 -5.04 -2.94 18.75
CA ALA A 565 -3.65 -3.30 19.00
C ALA A 565 -3.21 -3.24 20.46
N ASP A 566 -3.98 -2.56 21.32
CA ASP A 566 -3.61 -2.37 22.74
C ASP A 566 -3.78 -3.66 23.57
N LEU A 567 -3.23 -3.63 24.78
CA LEU A 567 -3.47 -4.66 25.78
C LEU A 567 -4.97 -4.71 26.13
N ILE A 568 -5.52 -5.91 26.30
CA ILE A 568 -6.96 -6.08 26.54
C ILE A 568 -7.42 -5.34 27.80
N GLU A 569 -6.58 -5.26 28.84
CA GLU A 569 -6.88 -4.53 30.07
C GLU A 569 -7.07 -3.02 29.88
N ASN A 570 -6.49 -2.42 28.85
CA ASN A 570 -6.63 -0.98 28.57
C ASN A 570 -7.94 -0.63 27.86
N TYR A 571 -8.58 -1.62 27.26
CA TYR A 571 -9.89 -1.48 26.63
C TYR A 571 -11.04 -1.68 27.64
N GLU A 572 -10.83 -2.48 28.69
CA GLU A 572 -11.89 -2.84 29.62
C GLU A 572 -12.47 -1.62 30.36
N GLY A 573 -13.77 -1.41 30.22
CA GLY A 573 -14.47 -0.28 30.82
C GLY A 573 -14.28 1.07 30.13
N ASN A 574 -13.47 1.15 29.06
CA ASN A 574 -13.29 2.37 28.30
C ASN A 574 -14.43 2.55 27.28
N PRO A 575 -15.21 3.65 27.34
CA PRO A 575 -16.35 3.85 26.44
C PRO A 575 -15.95 4.05 24.98
N ALA A 576 -14.71 4.40 24.69
CA ALA A 576 -14.16 4.52 23.33
C ALA A 576 -14.14 3.17 22.58
N LEU A 577 -14.04 2.05 23.29
CA LEU A 577 -14.06 0.71 22.70
C LEU A 577 -15.32 0.45 21.86
N GLN A 578 -16.44 1.12 22.19
CA GLN A 578 -17.69 0.95 21.44
C GLN A 578 -17.53 1.34 19.98
N PHE A 579 -16.70 2.32 19.65
CA PHE A 579 -16.43 2.66 18.24
C PHE A 579 -15.72 1.51 17.52
N ILE A 580 -14.70 0.92 18.16
CA ILE A 580 -13.98 -0.24 17.57
C ILE A 580 -14.95 -1.42 17.38
N ASN A 581 -15.88 -1.64 18.32
CA ASN A 581 -16.88 -2.70 18.19
C ASN A 581 -17.82 -2.46 17.00
N ASP A 582 -18.17 -1.21 16.73
CA ASP A 582 -19.17 -0.81 15.72
C ASP A 582 -18.60 -0.67 14.31
N VAL A 583 -17.35 -0.17 14.16
CA VAL A 583 -16.78 0.19 12.87
C VAL A 583 -16.57 -1.03 11.97
N GLY A 584 -16.95 -0.87 10.67
CA GLY A 584 -16.66 -1.85 9.64
C GLY A 584 -15.22 -1.81 9.13
N VAL A 585 -14.84 -2.78 8.31
CA VAL A 585 -13.52 -2.89 7.65
C VAL A 585 -13.63 -3.22 6.15
N ASP A 586 -14.85 -3.39 5.63
CA ASP A 586 -15.12 -3.62 4.22
C ASP A 586 -16.20 -2.64 3.75
N TRP A 587 -15.93 -1.94 2.65
CA TRP A 587 -16.66 -0.74 2.31
C TRP A 587 -17.42 -0.85 0.99
N GLN A 588 -18.63 -0.31 0.99
CA GLN A 588 -19.47 -0.14 -0.20
C GLN A 588 -19.00 1.07 -1.00
N GLU A 589 -18.64 2.14 -0.30
CA GLU A 589 -18.29 3.43 -0.88
C GLU A 589 -17.32 4.19 0.06
N THR A 590 -16.39 4.91 -0.53
CA THR A 590 -15.47 5.83 0.16
C THR A 590 -15.56 7.21 -0.43
N LYS A 591 -15.62 8.23 0.41
CA LYS A 591 -15.59 9.66 0.04
C LYS A 591 -14.58 10.41 0.90
N VAL A 592 -13.71 11.16 0.26
CA VAL A 592 -12.84 12.11 0.97
C VAL A 592 -13.57 13.44 1.05
N LEU A 593 -13.96 13.82 2.26
CA LEU A 593 -14.77 15.02 2.47
C LEU A 593 -13.92 16.29 2.42
N ASN A 594 -12.70 16.23 2.91
CA ASN A 594 -11.69 17.29 2.82
C ASN A 594 -10.31 16.74 3.18
N GLY A 595 -9.24 17.47 2.83
CA GLY A 595 -7.87 17.11 3.19
C GLY A 595 -6.82 17.99 2.52
N GLU A 596 -5.71 18.18 3.23
CA GLU A 596 -4.45 18.74 2.76
C GLU A 596 -3.32 17.84 3.20
N ILE A 597 -2.41 17.49 2.28
CA ILE A 597 -1.36 16.51 2.54
C ILE A 597 -0.42 17.00 3.64
N GLY A 598 -0.25 16.19 4.68
CA GLY A 598 0.58 16.49 5.85
C GLY A 598 -0.13 17.28 6.92
N ASP A 599 -1.26 17.90 6.62
CA ASP A 599 -2.00 18.75 7.53
C ASP A 599 -3.19 18.02 8.16
N PHE A 600 -4.13 17.53 7.35
CA PHE A 600 -5.33 16.85 7.82
C PHE A 600 -6.05 16.07 6.72
N VAL A 601 -6.92 15.14 7.12
CA VAL A 601 -7.82 14.44 6.21
C VAL A 601 -9.09 14.00 6.92
N THR A 602 -10.22 14.05 6.23
CA THR A 602 -11.50 13.50 6.69
C THR A 602 -12.09 12.60 5.62
N ILE A 603 -12.40 11.36 6.00
CA ILE A 603 -12.96 10.34 5.11
C ILE A 603 -14.27 9.81 5.67
N ALA A 604 -15.26 9.66 4.80
CA ALA A 604 -16.52 8.96 5.08
C ALA A 604 -16.56 7.64 4.31
N ARG A 605 -16.98 6.56 4.96
CA ARG A 605 -17.09 5.23 4.36
C ARG A 605 -18.44 4.60 4.67
N LYS A 606 -19.12 4.09 3.64
CA LYS A 606 -20.34 3.29 3.79
C LYS A 606 -19.96 1.82 3.97
N GLU A 607 -20.46 1.20 5.02
CA GLU A 607 -20.19 -0.22 5.29
C GLU A 607 -20.87 -1.12 4.25
N ARG A 608 -20.14 -2.11 3.75
CA ARG A 608 -20.67 -3.06 2.76
C ARG A 608 -21.75 -3.94 3.39
N GLY A 609 -22.86 -4.08 2.68
CA GLY A 609 -24.00 -4.89 3.12
C GLY A 609 -24.83 -4.26 4.25
N SER A 610 -24.56 -2.99 4.59
CA SER A 610 -25.34 -2.23 5.55
C SER A 610 -25.65 -0.82 5.02
N GLU A 611 -26.48 -0.10 5.75
CA GLU A 611 -26.78 1.32 5.46
C GLU A 611 -26.01 2.28 6.38
N ASN A 612 -25.09 1.73 7.18
CA ASN A 612 -24.30 2.51 8.13
C ASN A 612 -23.15 3.24 7.42
N TRP A 613 -22.81 4.41 7.96
CA TRP A 613 -21.65 5.15 7.56
C TRP A 613 -20.71 5.36 8.76
N PHE A 614 -19.46 5.49 8.46
CA PHE A 614 -18.42 5.85 9.44
C PHE A 614 -17.61 7.01 8.89
N VAL A 615 -17.29 7.98 9.75
CA VAL A 615 -16.46 9.14 9.38
C VAL A 615 -15.27 9.20 10.33
N GLY A 616 -14.08 9.40 9.79
CA GLY A 616 -12.86 9.63 10.54
C GLY A 616 -12.17 10.89 10.06
N GLY A 617 -11.73 11.74 10.99
CA GLY A 617 -10.94 12.93 10.71
C GLY A 617 -9.71 12.98 11.60
N ILE A 618 -8.53 13.25 11.03
CA ILE A 618 -7.25 13.36 11.74
C ILE A 618 -6.53 14.64 11.37
N THR A 619 -5.68 15.17 12.27
CA THR A 619 -4.85 16.35 12.03
C THR A 619 -3.41 16.12 12.48
N ASP A 620 -2.50 16.97 11.99
CA ASP A 620 -1.11 17.06 12.38
C ASP A 620 -0.95 17.67 13.81
N GLU A 621 0.23 18.20 14.14
CA GLU A 621 0.51 18.87 15.41
C GLU A 621 -0.17 20.23 15.57
N ASN A 622 -0.96 20.68 14.59
CA ASN A 622 -1.69 21.95 14.65
C ASN A 622 -3.18 21.73 14.91
N ALA A 623 -3.72 22.40 15.91
CA ALA A 623 -5.16 22.40 16.19
C ALA A 623 -5.95 23.01 15.03
N ARG A 624 -7.12 22.40 14.70
CA ARG A 624 -7.96 22.82 13.57
C ARG A 624 -9.44 22.88 13.91
N THR A 625 -10.16 23.61 13.10
CA THR A 625 -11.63 23.57 13.08
C THR A 625 -12.07 23.15 11.70
N ILE A 626 -12.84 22.07 11.62
CA ILE A 626 -13.30 21.45 10.38
C ILE A 626 -14.83 21.43 10.37
N GLU A 627 -15.47 21.94 9.33
CA GLU A 627 -16.90 21.77 9.07
C GLU A 627 -17.12 20.55 8.16
N ILE A 628 -18.01 19.67 8.57
CA ILE A 628 -18.46 18.52 7.78
C ILE A 628 -19.87 18.76 7.29
N ASP A 629 -20.05 18.73 5.97
CA ASP A 629 -21.34 18.72 5.30
C ASP A 629 -21.75 17.26 5.04
N PHE A 630 -22.85 16.82 5.64
CA PHE A 630 -23.34 15.44 5.54
C PHE A 630 -24.19 15.19 4.29
N SER A 631 -24.08 16.03 3.26
CA SER A 631 -24.82 15.88 1.99
C SER A 631 -24.56 14.56 1.25
N PHE A 632 -23.51 13.83 1.63
CA PHE A 632 -23.20 12.50 1.11
C PHE A 632 -24.15 11.40 1.62
N LEU A 633 -24.92 11.64 2.68
CA LEU A 633 -25.89 10.69 3.23
C LEU A 633 -27.12 10.57 2.34
N ASP A 634 -27.82 9.44 2.44
CA ASP A 634 -29.04 9.20 1.68
C ASP A 634 -30.12 10.25 1.97
N ALA A 635 -30.77 10.74 0.89
CA ALA A 635 -31.83 11.72 1.01
C ALA A 635 -33.02 11.16 1.82
N GLU A 636 -33.69 12.03 2.56
CA GLU A 636 -34.88 11.69 3.37
C GLU A 636 -34.65 10.65 4.47
N THR A 637 -33.37 10.40 4.81
CA THR A 637 -32.97 9.46 5.84
C THR A 637 -32.35 10.18 7.04
N THR A 638 -32.68 9.68 8.24
CA THR A 638 -32.07 10.13 9.50
C THR A 638 -31.17 9.06 10.07
N TYR A 639 -30.04 9.47 10.58
CA TYR A 639 -29.04 8.60 11.22
C TYR A 639 -28.87 8.97 12.69
N GLU A 640 -28.77 7.96 13.56
CA GLU A 640 -28.24 8.16 14.90
C GLU A 640 -26.72 8.24 14.79
N ALA A 641 -26.15 9.39 15.15
CA ALA A 641 -24.73 9.61 15.20
C ALA A 641 -24.19 9.46 16.61
N ILE A 642 -23.18 8.63 16.78
CA ILE A 642 -22.32 8.61 17.98
C ILE A 642 -20.97 9.19 17.57
N ILE A 643 -20.62 10.32 18.18
CA ILE A 643 -19.43 11.09 17.86
C ILE A 643 -18.43 10.94 18.99
N TYR A 644 -17.23 10.53 18.66
CA TYR A 644 -16.06 10.43 19.52
C TYR A 644 -15.08 11.51 19.06
N GLU A 645 -14.87 12.54 19.84
CA GLU A 645 -14.06 13.70 19.45
C GLU A 645 -13.13 14.12 20.58
N ASP A 646 -12.09 14.85 20.25
CA ASP A 646 -11.17 15.42 21.22
C ASP A 646 -11.91 16.17 22.32
N GLY A 647 -11.55 15.90 23.57
CA GLY A 647 -12.03 16.67 24.71
C GLY A 647 -11.55 18.12 24.65
N ARG A 648 -12.16 19.01 25.42
CA ARG A 648 -11.88 20.44 25.38
C ARG A 648 -10.40 20.80 25.63
N ASP A 649 -9.70 19.98 26.40
CA ASP A 649 -8.30 20.14 26.82
C ASP A 649 -7.40 19.04 26.25
N ALA A 650 -7.84 18.36 25.19
CA ALA A 650 -7.06 17.33 24.52
C ALA A 650 -5.80 17.91 23.88
N HIS A 651 -4.74 17.13 23.89
CA HIS A 651 -3.47 17.43 23.24
C HIS A 651 -2.64 16.14 23.18
N TRP A 652 -2.06 15.82 22.03
CA TRP A 652 -1.34 14.57 21.82
C TRP A 652 -0.25 14.26 22.87
N ASP A 653 0.41 15.27 23.40
CA ASP A 653 1.46 15.11 24.40
C ASP A 653 0.95 15.32 25.83
N ASN A 654 0.27 16.44 26.11
CA ASN A 654 -0.06 16.83 27.48
C ASN A 654 -1.28 16.10 28.04
N ASN A 655 -2.32 15.88 27.22
CA ASN A 655 -3.58 15.25 27.63
C ASN A 655 -4.23 14.41 26.51
N PRO A 656 -3.56 13.34 26.05
CA PRO A 656 -4.01 12.57 24.89
C PRO A 656 -5.28 11.72 25.11
N THR A 657 -5.64 11.48 26.38
CA THR A 657 -6.80 10.66 26.73
C THR A 657 -8.08 11.47 26.94
N SER A 658 -8.03 12.79 26.83
CA SER A 658 -9.22 13.65 26.91
C SER A 658 -10.12 13.42 25.69
N LEU A 659 -11.27 12.77 25.94
CA LEU A 659 -12.24 12.37 24.93
C LEU A 659 -13.64 12.83 25.32
N ALA A 660 -14.38 13.38 24.34
CA ALA A 660 -15.80 13.66 24.47
C ALA A 660 -16.63 12.71 23.60
N ILE A 661 -17.74 12.22 24.15
CA ILE A 661 -18.69 11.37 23.40
C ILE A 661 -20.06 12.03 23.45
N ARG A 662 -20.63 12.28 22.29
CA ARG A 662 -21.97 12.87 22.16
C ARG A 662 -22.82 12.12 21.16
N LYS A 663 -24.15 12.20 21.33
CA LYS A 663 -25.13 11.59 20.42
C LYS A 663 -26.05 12.67 19.85
N LEU A 664 -26.33 12.56 18.56
CA LEU A 664 -27.32 13.43 17.90
C LEU A 664 -27.91 12.76 16.67
N GLU A 665 -28.94 13.38 16.12
CA GLU A 665 -29.53 12.96 14.85
C GLU A 665 -28.93 13.77 13.70
N ILE A 666 -28.49 13.06 12.66
CA ILE A 666 -27.88 13.65 11.45
C ILE A 666 -28.67 13.22 10.21
N SER A 667 -28.80 14.10 9.26
CA SER A 667 -29.36 13.85 7.93
C SER A 667 -28.45 14.45 6.86
N ASN A 668 -28.77 14.23 5.60
CA ASN A 668 -28.06 14.84 4.46
C ASN A 668 -28.16 16.39 4.39
N LYS A 669 -28.89 17.03 5.30
CA LYS A 669 -28.98 18.49 5.42
C LYS A 669 -28.19 19.04 6.60
N SER A 670 -27.60 18.16 7.38
CA SER A 670 -26.84 18.53 8.60
C SER A 670 -25.46 19.03 8.24
N LYS A 671 -24.97 19.98 9.05
CA LYS A 671 -23.58 20.41 9.08
C LYS A 671 -23.11 20.42 10.51
N GLU A 672 -21.94 19.92 10.77
CA GLU A 672 -21.32 19.87 12.10
C GLU A 672 -19.91 20.42 12.04
N THR A 673 -19.52 21.11 13.11
CA THR A 673 -18.18 21.66 13.25
C THR A 673 -17.42 20.91 14.33
N PHE A 674 -16.24 20.41 13.97
CA PHE A 674 -15.33 19.68 14.85
C PHE A 674 -14.10 20.53 15.17
N LYS A 675 -13.70 20.53 16.43
CA LYS A 675 -12.44 21.14 16.88
C LYS A 675 -11.46 20.00 17.19
N LEU A 676 -10.46 19.86 16.35
CA LEU A 676 -9.39 18.90 16.51
C LEU A 676 -8.28 19.56 17.32
N ALA A 677 -7.81 18.87 18.36
CA ALA A 677 -6.64 19.25 19.12
C ALA A 677 -5.36 19.02 18.30
N GLU A 678 -4.23 19.53 18.77
CA GLU A 678 -2.92 19.15 18.25
C GLU A 678 -2.75 17.62 18.30
N GLY A 679 -2.42 16.99 17.17
CA GLY A 679 -2.34 15.53 17.03
C GLY A 679 -3.65 14.80 17.30
N GLY A 680 -4.77 15.51 17.12
CA GLY A 680 -6.09 15.04 17.47
C GLY A 680 -6.95 14.59 16.30
N GLY A 681 -8.22 14.29 16.61
CA GLY A 681 -9.16 13.80 15.61
C GLY A 681 -10.58 13.66 16.11
N PHE A 682 -11.39 13.03 15.25
CA PHE A 682 -12.73 12.59 15.61
C PHE A 682 -13.14 11.35 14.80
N ALA A 683 -14.01 10.55 15.39
CA ALA A 683 -14.61 9.39 14.73
C ALA A 683 -16.14 9.42 14.93
N ILE A 684 -16.90 9.06 13.90
CA ILE A 684 -18.36 9.07 13.94
C ILE A 684 -18.90 7.73 13.46
N SER A 685 -19.80 7.14 14.23
CA SER A 685 -20.64 6.01 13.83
C SER A 685 -22.02 6.56 13.48
N LEU A 686 -22.48 6.34 12.26
CA LEU A 686 -23.78 6.78 11.73
C LEU A 686 -24.64 5.55 11.45
N LYS A 687 -25.60 5.25 12.33
CA LYS A 687 -26.51 4.11 12.18
C LYS A 687 -27.86 4.62 11.64
N ARG A 688 -28.30 4.04 10.50
CA ARG A 688 -29.59 4.38 9.91
C ARG A 688 -30.74 4.04 10.88
N LYS A 689 -31.70 4.98 11.04
CA LYS A 689 -32.93 4.78 11.82
C LYS A 689 -34.03 4.12 11.03
#